data_06169a998c6be7761489ff266b3beb32
#
_entry.id   06169a998c6be7761489ff266b3beb32
#
_cell.length_a   1.000
_cell.length_b   1.000
_cell.length_c   1.000
_cell.angle_alpha   90.00
_cell.angle_beta   90.00
_cell.angle_gamma   90.00
#
_symmetry.space_group_name_H-M   'P 1'
#
loop_
_entity.id
_entity.type
_entity.pdbx_description
1 polymer ?
#
loop_
_entity_poly.entity_id
_entity_poly.type
_entity_poly.pdbx_seq_one_letter_code
_entity_poly.pdbx_strand_id
1 'polypeptide(L)'
;ELIRTGRSEDEDCVRASLELASNTGVPVVATNDVRFLERSDFNAHEARVCIHDGRGLADSERPRHYSDQQYLRSSSEMMELFADVPEAIENSVEIARRCSLDLELGHSVLPAFPVPVGQTEEEFLESEARRGLDAALDVAFGARGITGTERKAAAAPYYSRLETELKVIRDMGFPGYFLIVADFIAWARANDIPVGPGRGSGAGSVVAWVLGITDLDPLEHDLLFERFLNPERVSMPDFDIDFCMEGRDRVIDYVAERYGRDRVAQIITFGTMAAKAVIRDTGRVLGQPYGFVDRIAKLVPFEIGMTLEKALEQSEELATMYCDDEEVAAIIDLAKSLEGLSRNAGKHAGGVVIAPGQLTDYAPLYCEDGGTNIVTQLDKDDVEAIGLVKFDFLGLKTLTIIDWAERIVNETYPDANFDIDRVSMADADTFKLLRSTQTAAVFQLESSGMRDLIKRMRPDQFGDLVALVALFRPGPLQSGMVDDFIARKHSTNQAEIDYLHPDLKPVLEETYGVILYQEQVMQIAQVLAGYTLGGADLLRRAMGKKKPEEMAKQREIFVGGATERGVAEPTATRIFDLMEKFAGYGFNKSHSAAYAMLSYQTAFLKAHYPAAFMAAVMSADLDNTDRLVTLKDDCRKLGLELAVPSVNRSAYHFSVSGDNGILYGLGAIKGVGRGAVESLIREREASGPYRSLVEFCRRVDHDKVNRRALEAMIKSGAMDDFGQSRRALMHQLPEAIRSADQHARATAAGQNDMFGLEAPVEESQQPAAINLEEWPERLLLSSEKEALGLYLTGHPFNAVRADARCFVDGNLGDLAAEPPPPRGERDYSQSRREVTVAGLVMDVRKRGNRVSVVLDDDSGRMEVSLFSEAFQEFRHLLVKDEIVVVSGPLRYDDFIGAWSLNVKNVLHIDRVIESRAKSMILRLAPNGQGEQLLMKLHDVLLPYREGNCEVAVQYFGDAAAARLELGAEWSVRPSRELRDKLHELLGSSNVRLLYAPGREIM
;
A
#
# COMPACT_ATOMS: atom_id res chain seq x y z
N GLU A 1 -49.59 7.28 7.73
CA GLU A 1 -49.44 5.84 7.93
C GLU A 1 -49.96 5.44 9.31
N LEU A 2 -50.68 4.31 9.42
CA LEU A 2 -51.05 3.68 10.68
C LEU A 2 -50.15 2.46 10.89
N ILE A 3 -49.50 2.39 12.07
CA ILE A 3 -48.50 1.37 12.38
C ILE A 3 -48.90 0.73 13.69
N ARG A 4 -48.91 -0.63 13.73
CA ARG A 4 -49.19 -1.46 14.92
C ARG A 4 -48.12 -2.51 15.08
N THR A 5 -47.04 -2.15 15.79
CA THR A 5 -45.87 -3.02 16.01
C THR A 5 -45.78 -3.51 17.45
N GLY A 6 -46.87 -3.32 18.26
CA GLY A 6 -46.91 -3.78 19.65
C GLY A 6 -46.16 -2.88 20.64
N ARG A 7 -45.85 -1.65 20.28
CA ARG A 7 -45.30 -0.66 21.20
C ARG A 7 -46.43 0.01 22.02
N SER A 8 -46.07 0.44 23.21
CA SER A 8 -47.04 1.08 24.14
C SER A 8 -47.73 2.31 23.56
N GLU A 9 -47.09 3.02 22.61
CA GLU A 9 -47.59 4.28 22.06
C GLU A 9 -48.34 4.10 20.74
N ASP A 10 -48.37 2.90 20.15
CA ASP A 10 -48.91 2.67 18.81
C ASP A 10 -50.40 3.05 18.75
N GLU A 11 -51.24 2.64 19.71
CA GLU A 11 -52.66 2.91 19.70
C GLU A 11 -53.01 4.40 19.89
N ASP A 12 -52.19 5.13 20.65
CA ASP A 12 -52.35 6.57 20.82
C ASP A 12 -51.95 7.30 19.53
N CYS A 13 -50.87 6.86 18.87
CA CYS A 13 -50.45 7.39 17.56
C CYS A 13 -51.51 7.08 16.47
N VAL A 14 -52.07 5.86 16.44
CA VAL A 14 -53.14 5.48 15.51
C VAL A 14 -54.36 6.37 15.70
N ARG A 15 -54.82 6.56 16.95
CA ARG A 15 -55.96 7.40 17.28
C ARG A 15 -55.76 8.85 16.86
N ALA A 16 -54.62 9.43 17.20
CA ALA A 16 -54.26 10.80 16.82
C ALA A 16 -54.16 10.96 15.30
N SER A 17 -53.61 9.95 14.61
CA SER A 17 -53.49 9.96 13.13
C SER A 17 -54.85 9.87 12.45
N LEU A 18 -55.80 9.08 12.99
CA LEU A 18 -57.17 9.01 12.47
C LEU A 18 -57.91 10.30 12.68
N GLU A 19 -57.80 10.94 13.85
CA GLU A 19 -58.38 12.26 14.13
C GLU A 19 -57.83 13.33 13.18
N LEU A 20 -56.50 13.36 12.97
CA LEU A 20 -55.84 14.27 12.04
C LEU A 20 -56.33 14.04 10.61
N ALA A 21 -56.37 12.79 10.16
CA ALA A 21 -56.83 12.41 8.83
C ALA A 21 -58.27 12.83 8.60
N SER A 22 -59.18 12.61 9.59
CA SER A 22 -60.57 13.06 9.54
C SER A 22 -60.70 14.59 9.43
N ASN A 23 -59.91 15.33 10.19
CA ASN A 23 -59.90 16.78 10.19
C ASN A 23 -59.31 17.41 8.90
N THR A 24 -58.38 16.74 8.27
CA THR A 24 -57.67 17.24 7.07
C THR A 24 -58.21 16.65 5.77
N GLY A 25 -59.05 15.61 5.83
CA GLY A 25 -59.52 14.87 4.65
C GLY A 25 -58.46 14.03 3.94
N VAL A 26 -57.35 13.73 4.60
CA VAL A 26 -56.24 12.91 4.04
C VAL A 26 -56.50 11.43 4.29
N PRO A 27 -56.46 10.56 3.26
CA PRO A 27 -56.59 9.11 3.42
C PRO A 27 -55.52 8.52 4.33
N VAL A 28 -55.86 7.49 5.08
CA VAL A 28 -54.94 6.71 5.91
C VAL A 28 -54.54 5.40 5.23
N VAL A 29 -53.31 4.93 5.51
CA VAL A 29 -52.80 3.66 4.99
C VAL A 29 -52.19 2.86 6.13
N ALA A 30 -52.40 1.54 6.13
CA ALA A 30 -51.82 0.62 7.08
C ALA A 30 -50.44 0.15 6.60
N THR A 31 -49.46 0.26 7.47
CA THR A 31 -48.08 -0.24 7.24
C THR A 31 -47.58 -1.00 8.45
N ASN A 32 -46.45 -1.75 8.34
CA ASN A 32 -45.91 -2.54 9.46
C ASN A 32 -44.46 -2.13 9.84
N ASP A 33 -43.90 -1.07 9.29
CA ASP A 33 -42.48 -0.68 9.53
C ASP A 33 -41.55 -1.91 9.50
N VAL A 34 -41.60 -2.68 8.41
CA VAL A 34 -40.91 -3.98 8.27
C VAL A 34 -39.40 -3.80 8.36
N ARG A 35 -38.75 -4.57 9.26
CA ARG A 35 -37.29 -4.54 9.50
C ARG A 35 -36.62 -5.87 9.22
N PHE A 36 -37.35 -6.97 9.22
CA PHE A 36 -36.88 -8.33 8.97
C PHE A 36 -37.98 -9.20 8.34
N LEU A 37 -37.62 -10.35 7.78
CA LEU A 37 -38.58 -11.17 7.03
C LEU A 37 -39.49 -12.00 7.94
N GLU A 38 -38.92 -12.68 8.90
CA GLU A 38 -39.67 -13.53 9.79
C GLU A 38 -39.54 -13.06 11.24
N ARG A 39 -40.53 -13.37 12.05
CA ARG A 39 -40.57 -13.01 13.47
C ARG A 39 -39.38 -13.58 14.25
N SER A 40 -38.84 -14.74 13.84
CA SER A 40 -37.66 -15.38 14.39
C SER A 40 -36.37 -14.56 14.20
N ASP A 41 -36.33 -13.68 13.18
CA ASP A 41 -35.16 -12.85 12.84
C ASP A 41 -34.96 -11.67 13.81
N PHE A 42 -35.90 -11.45 14.73
CA PHE A 42 -35.83 -10.31 15.65
C PHE A 42 -34.52 -10.24 16.44
N ASN A 43 -33.99 -11.39 16.92
CA ASN A 43 -32.74 -11.41 17.65
C ASN A 43 -31.55 -11.02 16.77
N ALA A 44 -31.53 -11.44 15.53
CA ALA A 44 -30.50 -11.06 14.56
C ALA A 44 -30.57 -9.56 14.25
N HIS A 45 -31.78 -9.02 14.10
CA HIS A 45 -31.99 -7.59 13.93
C HIS A 45 -31.47 -6.79 15.14
N GLU A 46 -31.80 -7.19 16.37
CA GLU A 46 -31.30 -6.55 17.59
C GLU A 46 -29.77 -6.59 17.66
N ALA A 47 -29.17 -7.71 17.27
CA ALA A 47 -27.70 -7.82 17.16
C ALA A 47 -27.14 -6.83 16.12
N ARG A 48 -27.78 -6.70 14.96
CA ARG A 48 -27.40 -5.72 13.92
C ARG A 48 -27.47 -4.28 14.43
N VAL A 49 -28.52 -3.93 15.20
CA VAL A 49 -28.65 -2.61 15.84
C VAL A 49 -27.51 -2.39 16.84
N CYS A 50 -27.22 -3.40 17.68
CA CYS A 50 -26.10 -3.34 18.62
C CYS A 50 -24.74 -3.18 17.93
N ILE A 51 -24.53 -3.82 16.77
CA ILE A 51 -23.32 -3.66 15.96
C ILE A 51 -23.15 -2.20 15.51
N HIS A 52 -24.25 -1.58 15.05
CA HIS A 52 -24.28 -0.18 14.61
C HIS A 52 -23.99 0.77 15.77
N ASP A 53 -24.68 0.58 16.90
CA ASP A 53 -24.59 1.46 18.06
C ASP A 53 -23.32 1.24 18.91
N GLY A 54 -22.52 0.22 18.59
CA GLY A 54 -21.31 -0.14 19.35
C GLY A 54 -21.58 -0.74 20.73
N ARG A 55 -22.80 -1.30 20.96
CA ARG A 55 -23.26 -1.85 22.23
C ARG A 55 -23.27 -3.38 22.24
N GLY A 56 -23.44 -3.98 23.42
CA GLY A 56 -23.68 -5.43 23.58
C GLY A 56 -25.18 -5.76 23.71
N LEU A 57 -25.56 -6.96 23.31
CA LEU A 57 -26.94 -7.43 23.48
C LEU A 57 -27.38 -7.53 24.93
N ALA A 58 -26.44 -7.81 25.83
CA ALA A 58 -26.66 -7.91 27.27
C ALA A 58 -26.72 -6.56 27.99
N ASP A 59 -26.44 -5.45 27.31
CA ASP A 59 -26.49 -4.10 27.88
C ASP A 59 -27.93 -3.73 28.25
N SER A 60 -28.22 -3.60 29.53
CA SER A 60 -29.53 -3.23 30.07
C SER A 60 -29.95 -1.78 29.79
N GLU A 61 -28.95 -0.91 29.52
CA GLU A 61 -29.19 0.51 29.25
C GLU A 61 -29.32 0.82 27.75
N ARG A 62 -29.23 -0.20 26.88
CA ARG A 62 -29.40 0.01 25.45
C ARG A 62 -30.83 0.44 25.12
N PRO A 63 -31.05 1.40 24.22
CA PRO A 63 -32.36 1.74 23.70
C PRO A 63 -32.97 0.54 22.95
N ARG A 64 -34.26 0.27 23.20
CA ARG A 64 -35.02 -0.78 22.49
C ARG A 64 -36.05 -0.10 21.62
N HIS A 65 -35.68 0.17 20.39
CA HIS A 65 -36.53 0.90 19.44
C HIS A 65 -37.44 -0.01 18.63
N TYR A 66 -37.17 -1.31 18.63
CA TYR A 66 -37.85 -2.28 17.76
C TYR A 66 -38.57 -3.35 18.57
N SER A 67 -39.56 -3.97 17.92
CA SER A 67 -40.32 -5.11 18.48
C SER A 67 -40.23 -6.31 17.53
N ASP A 68 -40.56 -7.49 18.02
CA ASP A 68 -40.65 -8.73 17.24
C ASP A 68 -41.85 -8.75 16.26
N GLN A 69 -42.68 -7.69 16.28
CA GLN A 69 -43.85 -7.53 15.42
C GLN A 69 -43.51 -6.83 14.08
N GLN A 70 -42.29 -6.37 13.87
CA GLN A 70 -41.88 -5.63 12.67
C GLN A 70 -41.31 -6.57 11.57
N TYR A 71 -41.91 -7.77 11.47
CA TYR A 71 -41.63 -8.71 10.39
C TYR A 71 -42.55 -8.48 9.18
N LEU A 72 -42.22 -9.06 8.03
CA LEU A 72 -43.04 -9.00 6.81
C LEU A 72 -44.28 -9.83 6.99
N ARG A 73 -45.37 -9.21 7.46
CA ARG A 73 -46.67 -9.85 7.69
C ARG A 73 -47.34 -10.23 6.38
N SER A 74 -48.07 -11.32 6.40
CA SER A 74 -48.97 -11.70 5.31
C SER A 74 -50.13 -10.72 5.20
N SER A 75 -50.79 -10.68 4.02
CA SER A 75 -51.98 -9.87 3.83
C SER A 75 -53.11 -10.22 4.82
N SER A 76 -53.24 -11.51 5.17
CA SER A 76 -54.27 -11.97 6.16
C SER A 76 -53.97 -11.40 7.55
N GLU A 77 -52.72 -11.44 8.00
CA GLU A 77 -52.34 -10.87 9.30
C GLU A 77 -52.54 -9.35 9.34
N MET A 78 -52.24 -8.65 8.25
CA MET A 78 -52.47 -7.20 8.16
C MET A 78 -53.96 -6.86 8.16
N MET A 79 -54.82 -7.64 7.46
CA MET A 79 -56.26 -7.47 7.49
C MET A 79 -56.86 -7.72 8.87
N GLU A 80 -56.35 -8.72 9.60
CA GLU A 80 -56.76 -9.00 11.00
C GLU A 80 -56.31 -7.85 11.93
N LEU A 81 -55.05 -7.36 11.78
CA LEU A 81 -54.47 -6.31 12.63
C LEU A 81 -55.22 -4.97 12.51
N PHE A 82 -55.76 -4.65 11.33
CA PHE A 82 -56.45 -3.41 11.02
C PHE A 82 -57.93 -3.65 10.68
N ALA A 83 -58.53 -4.70 11.26
CA ALA A 83 -59.94 -5.04 11.04
C ALA A 83 -60.89 -3.93 11.46
N ASP A 84 -60.51 -3.06 12.38
CA ASP A 84 -61.23 -1.86 12.82
C ASP A 84 -61.12 -0.64 11.87
N VAL A 85 -60.10 -0.66 10.95
CA VAL A 85 -59.91 0.42 9.97
C VAL A 85 -59.64 -0.19 8.57
N PRO A 86 -60.67 -0.89 7.96
CA PRO A 86 -60.45 -1.62 6.71
C PRO A 86 -60.04 -0.71 5.55
N GLU A 87 -60.46 0.57 5.56
CA GLU A 87 -60.10 1.56 4.56
C GLU A 87 -58.60 1.80 4.48
N ALA A 88 -57.86 1.63 5.60
CA ALA A 88 -56.43 1.76 5.60
C ALA A 88 -55.72 0.64 4.81
N ILE A 89 -56.30 -0.58 4.82
CA ILE A 89 -55.84 -1.71 3.98
C ILE A 89 -56.20 -1.50 2.52
N GLU A 90 -57.44 -1.06 2.22
CA GLU A 90 -57.84 -0.75 0.85
C GLU A 90 -56.98 0.31 0.23
N ASN A 91 -56.65 1.37 0.97
CA ASN A 91 -55.80 2.45 0.52
C ASN A 91 -54.36 1.98 0.19
N SER A 92 -53.84 0.92 0.82
CA SER A 92 -52.54 0.34 0.46
C SER A 92 -52.52 -0.20 -0.97
N VAL A 93 -53.64 -0.80 -1.41
CA VAL A 93 -53.84 -1.31 -2.77
C VAL A 93 -53.99 -0.15 -3.76
N GLU A 94 -54.70 0.91 -3.37
CA GLU A 94 -54.86 2.10 -4.21
C GLU A 94 -53.52 2.85 -4.39
N ILE A 95 -52.66 2.87 -3.37
CA ILE A 95 -51.29 3.41 -3.50
C ILE A 95 -50.48 2.53 -4.45
N ALA A 96 -50.55 1.21 -4.29
CA ALA A 96 -49.84 0.28 -5.18
C ALA A 96 -50.22 0.42 -6.64
N ARG A 97 -51.55 0.64 -6.91
CA ARG A 97 -52.04 0.91 -8.28
C ARG A 97 -51.53 2.23 -8.87
N ARG A 98 -51.27 3.24 -8.03
CA ARG A 98 -50.73 4.53 -8.47
C ARG A 98 -49.21 4.52 -8.65
N CYS A 99 -48.52 3.67 -7.92
CA CYS A 99 -47.09 3.51 -8.01
C CYS A 99 -46.75 2.55 -9.15
N SER A 100 -46.64 3.10 -10.36
CA SER A 100 -46.26 2.36 -11.55
C SER A 100 -45.05 3.05 -12.16
N LEU A 101 -43.96 2.35 -12.26
CA LEU A 101 -42.72 2.83 -12.89
C LEU A 101 -42.14 1.74 -13.78
N ASP A 102 -42.03 2.02 -15.07
CA ASP A 102 -41.32 1.17 -16.00
C ASP A 102 -39.89 1.68 -16.11
N LEU A 103 -38.93 0.86 -15.71
CA LEU A 103 -37.50 1.17 -15.81
C LEU A 103 -36.99 0.68 -17.17
N GLU A 104 -36.47 1.60 -17.96
CA GLU A 104 -35.74 1.27 -19.19
C GLU A 104 -34.34 0.84 -18.83
N LEU A 105 -34.07 -0.49 -18.78
CA LEU A 105 -32.78 -1.04 -18.42
C LEU A 105 -31.96 -1.39 -19.65
N GLY A 106 -30.63 -1.28 -19.52
CA GLY A 106 -29.67 -1.71 -20.56
C GLY A 106 -29.46 -0.73 -21.72
N HIS A 107 -30.03 0.46 -21.66
CA HIS A 107 -29.77 1.53 -22.62
C HIS A 107 -28.85 2.58 -22.01
N SER A 108 -27.60 2.65 -22.50
CA SER A 108 -26.62 3.63 -22.01
C SER A 108 -27.02 5.05 -22.43
N VAL A 109 -27.06 5.96 -21.46
CA VAL A 109 -27.36 7.38 -21.64
C VAL A 109 -26.08 8.19 -21.44
N LEU A 110 -25.54 8.73 -22.51
CA LEU A 110 -24.32 9.54 -22.48
C LEU A 110 -24.65 11.02 -22.25
N PRO A 111 -23.87 11.72 -21.41
CA PRO A 111 -23.93 13.18 -21.35
C PRO A 111 -23.42 13.78 -22.67
N ALA A 112 -24.03 14.88 -23.10
CA ALA A 112 -23.58 15.62 -24.29
C ALA A 112 -22.32 16.42 -23.95
N PHE A 113 -21.31 16.32 -24.81
CA PHE A 113 -20.13 17.17 -24.72
C PHE A 113 -20.39 18.55 -25.33
N PRO A 114 -20.02 19.65 -24.68
CA PRO A 114 -20.22 21.00 -25.21
C PRO A 114 -19.21 21.26 -26.37
N VAL A 115 -19.68 21.12 -27.62
CA VAL A 115 -18.91 21.40 -28.83
C VAL A 115 -19.05 22.86 -29.27
N PRO A 116 -18.12 23.39 -30.10
CA PRO A 116 -18.24 24.73 -30.70
C PRO A 116 -19.51 24.86 -31.54
N VAL A 117 -20.05 26.09 -31.60
CA VAL A 117 -21.30 26.40 -32.34
C VAL A 117 -21.14 26.03 -33.83
N GLY A 118 -22.01 25.17 -34.32
CA GLY A 118 -22.05 24.74 -35.71
C GLY A 118 -21.29 23.45 -36.02
N GLN A 119 -20.78 22.76 -35.01
CA GLN A 119 -20.15 21.42 -35.13
C GLN A 119 -20.97 20.38 -34.36
N THR A 120 -20.93 19.13 -34.83
CA THR A 120 -21.37 17.98 -34.04
C THR A 120 -20.23 17.40 -33.22
N GLU A 121 -20.51 16.55 -32.24
CA GLU A 121 -19.49 15.84 -31.45
C GLU A 121 -18.60 15.00 -32.34
N GLU A 122 -19.13 14.39 -33.37
CA GLU A 122 -18.42 13.57 -34.34
C GLU A 122 -17.40 14.38 -35.16
N GLU A 123 -17.85 15.54 -35.70
CA GLU A 123 -16.98 16.45 -36.47
C GLU A 123 -15.87 17.04 -35.58
N PHE A 124 -16.21 17.36 -34.35
CA PHE A 124 -15.25 17.88 -33.41
C PHE A 124 -14.22 16.82 -32.98
N LEU A 125 -14.66 15.59 -32.69
CA LEU A 125 -13.77 14.49 -32.36
C LEU A 125 -12.80 14.21 -33.55
N GLU A 126 -13.31 14.15 -34.78
CA GLU A 126 -12.51 13.90 -35.97
C GLU A 126 -11.44 15.00 -36.15
N SER A 127 -11.83 16.26 -36.02
CA SER A 127 -10.89 17.39 -36.14
C SER A 127 -9.80 17.37 -35.09
N GLU A 128 -10.15 17.13 -33.83
CA GLU A 128 -9.19 17.07 -32.73
C GLU A 128 -8.26 15.84 -32.84
N ALA A 129 -8.81 14.69 -33.23
CA ALA A 129 -8.02 13.48 -33.40
C ALA A 129 -7.01 13.61 -34.55
N ARG A 130 -7.38 14.22 -35.67
CA ARG A 130 -6.46 14.48 -36.79
C ARG A 130 -5.37 15.48 -36.40
N ARG A 131 -5.75 16.58 -35.72
CA ARG A 131 -4.80 17.57 -35.21
C ARG A 131 -3.81 16.94 -34.23
N GLY A 132 -4.33 16.10 -33.32
CA GLY A 132 -3.52 15.36 -32.38
C GLY A 132 -2.57 14.37 -33.04
N LEU A 133 -3.01 13.65 -34.08
CA LEU A 133 -2.16 12.72 -34.83
C LEU A 133 -1.01 13.46 -35.51
N ASP A 134 -1.28 14.59 -36.17
CA ASP A 134 -0.23 15.38 -36.84
C ASP A 134 0.85 15.82 -35.80
N ALA A 135 0.41 16.30 -34.64
CA ALA A 135 1.30 16.72 -33.58
C ALA A 135 2.11 15.53 -32.98
N ALA A 136 1.47 14.40 -32.72
CA ALA A 136 2.12 13.20 -32.19
C ALA A 136 3.18 12.64 -33.15
N LEU A 137 2.86 12.59 -34.46
CA LEU A 137 3.80 12.15 -35.51
C LEU A 137 4.94 13.15 -35.69
N ASP A 138 4.73 14.46 -35.52
CA ASP A 138 5.80 15.46 -35.53
C ASP A 138 6.83 15.21 -34.43
N VAL A 139 6.38 14.88 -33.24
CA VAL A 139 7.25 14.54 -32.11
C VAL A 139 7.97 13.22 -32.37
N ALA A 140 7.21 12.14 -32.66
CA ALA A 140 7.75 10.78 -32.79
C ALA A 140 8.75 10.66 -33.96
N PHE A 141 8.44 11.24 -35.10
CA PHE A 141 9.30 11.18 -36.29
C PHE A 141 10.44 12.21 -36.22
N GLY A 142 10.19 13.37 -35.60
CA GLY A 142 11.23 14.36 -35.32
C GLY A 142 12.37 13.78 -34.48
N ALA A 143 12.04 13.07 -33.41
CA ALA A 143 13.02 12.39 -32.55
C ALA A 143 13.84 11.31 -33.30
N ARG A 144 13.23 10.67 -34.31
CA ARG A 144 13.89 9.63 -35.15
C ARG A 144 14.55 10.17 -36.40
N GLY A 145 14.43 11.48 -36.68
CA GLY A 145 14.99 12.11 -37.91
C GLY A 145 14.29 11.71 -39.20
N ILE A 146 13.07 11.17 -39.14
CA ILE A 146 12.29 10.70 -40.30
C ILE A 146 11.65 11.89 -41.01
N THR A 147 11.99 12.13 -42.31
CA THR A 147 11.54 13.31 -43.04
C THR A 147 11.11 12.96 -44.48
N GLY A 148 10.44 13.87 -45.16
CA GLY A 148 10.14 13.79 -46.60
C GLY A 148 9.22 12.63 -46.98
N THR A 149 9.62 11.84 -47.99
CA THR A 149 8.86 10.68 -48.49
C THR A 149 8.80 9.52 -47.53
N GLU A 150 9.84 9.33 -46.74
CA GLU A 150 9.91 8.31 -45.68
C GLU A 150 8.86 8.59 -44.60
N ARG A 151 8.71 9.85 -44.18
CA ARG A 151 7.67 10.28 -43.25
C ARG A 151 6.27 9.93 -43.74
N LYS A 152 5.98 10.21 -45.04
CA LYS A 152 4.66 9.89 -45.60
C LYS A 152 4.38 8.40 -45.54
N ALA A 153 5.36 7.57 -45.87
CA ALA A 153 5.22 6.12 -45.84
C ALA A 153 5.03 5.60 -44.39
N ALA A 154 5.82 6.11 -43.45
CA ALA A 154 5.70 5.74 -42.05
C ALA A 154 4.40 6.22 -41.37
N ALA A 155 3.83 7.35 -41.80
CA ALA A 155 2.57 7.90 -41.29
C ALA A 155 1.33 7.19 -41.84
N ALA A 156 1.38 6.59 -43.00
CA ALA A 156 0.21 5.99 -43.67
C ALA A 156 -0.53 4.95 -42.81
N PRO A 157 0.13 4.04 -42.06
CA PRO A 157 -0.56 3.10 -41.18
C PRO A 157 -1.35 3.80 -40.07
N TYR A 158 -0.83 4.90 -39.51
CA TYR A 158 -1.49 5.67 -38.46
C TYR A 158 -2.77 6.33 -38.96
N TYR A 159 -2.74 6.99 -40.10
CA TYR A 159 -3.95 7.57 -40.70
C TYR A 159 -4.99 6.50 -41.04
N SER A 160 -4.57 5.36 -41.59
CA SER A 160 -5.48 4.26 -41.88
C SER A 160 -6.15 3.71 -40.65
N ARG A 161 -5.38 3.56 -39.58
CA ARG A 161 -5.90 3.09 -38.27
C ARG A 161 -6.83 4.12 -37.64
N LEU A 162 -6.46 5.42 -37.68
CA LEU A 162 -7.30 6.51 -37.19
C LEU A 162 -8.68 6.53 -37.89
N GLU A 163 -8.74 6.43 -39.20
CA GLU A 163 -10.00 6.39 -39.94
C GLU A 163 -10.87 5.20 -39.54
N THR A 164 -10.26 4.04 -39.36
CA THR A 164 -10.96 2.83 -38.94
C THR A 164 -11.56 3.01 -37.54
N GLU A 165 -10.78 3.54 -36.60
CA GLU A 165 -11.23 3.74 -35.23
C GLU A 165 -12.31 4.82 -35.12
N LEU A 166 -12.13 5.97 -35.77
CA LEU A 166 -13.12 7.05 -35.84
C LEU A 166 -14.46 6.56 -36.38
N LYS A 167 -14.41 5.72 -37.44
CA LYS A 167 -15.63 5.11 -38.00
C LYS A 167 -16.33 4.25 -36.94
N VAL A 168 -15.62 3.37 -36.26
CA VAL A 168 -16.19 2.47 -35.24
C VAL A 168 -16.76 3.28 -34.08
N ILE A 169 -16.01 4.27 -33.57
CA ILE A 169 -16.43 5.13 -32.43
C ILE A 169 -17.74 5.86 -32.80
N ARG A 170 -17.82 6.42 -33.99
CA ARG A 170 -19.02 7.09 -34.51
C ARG A 170 -20.20 6.12 -34.66
N ASP A 171 -19.98 4.98 -35.35
CA ASP A 171 -21.03 4.02 -35.66
C ASP A 171 -21.63 3.40 -34.37
N MET A 172 -20.85 3.37 -33.27
CA MET A 172 -21.27 2.91 -31.96
C MET A 172 -21.81 4.03 -31.04
N GLY A 173 -21.75 5.32 -31.44
CA GLY A 173 -22.31 6.45 -30.70
C GLY A 173 -21.49 6.93 -29.51
N PHE A 174 -20.14 6.75 -29.52
CA PHE A 174 -19.25 7.14 -28.42
C PHE A 174 -18.38 8.38 -28.62
N PRO A 175 -18.59 9.29 -29.60
CA PRO A 175 -17.77 10.49 -29.75
C PRO A 175 -17.74 11.35 -28.48
N GLY A 176 -18.90 11.60 -27.87
CA GLY A 176 -19.01 12.38 -26.64
C GLY A 176 -18.26 11.78 -25.47
N TYR A 177 -18.25 10.45 -25.33
CA TYR A 177 -17.51 9.75 -24.29
C TYR A 177 -15.99 9.99 -24.37
N PHE A 178 -15.41 9.86 -25.59
CA PHE A 178 -13.99 10.14 -25.79
C PHE A 178 -13.64 11.60 -25.51
N LEU A 179 -14.50 12.53 -25.94
CA LEU A 179 -14.29 13.97 -25.73
C LEU A 179 -14.34 14.35 -24.24
N ILE A 180 -15.27 13.78 -23.48
CA ILE A 180 -15.38 14.00 -22.03
C ILE A 180 -14.12 13.51 -21.32
N VAL A 181 -13.65 12.30 -21.67
CA VAL A 181 -12.44 11.73 -21.07
C VAL A 181 -11.21 12.58 -21.41
N ALA A 182 -11.09 13.01 -22.66
CA ALA A 182 -9.99 13.88 -23.09
C ALA A 182 -10.02 15.24 -22.38
N ASP A 183 -11.20 15.83 -22.17
CA ASP A 183 -11.38 17.13 -21.52
C ASP A 183 -10.85 17.14 -20.09
N PHE A 184 -11.27 16.21 -19.23
CA PHE A 184 -10.81 16.22 -17.86
C PHE A 184 -9.35 15.78 -17.70
N ILE A 185 -8.81 14.95 -18.59
CA ILE A 185 -7.38 14.61 -18.61
C ILE A 185 -6.54 15.83 -19.02
N ALA A 186 -6.96 16.53 -20.08
CA ALA A 186 -6.29 17.77 -20.52
C ALA A 186 -6.31 18.83 -19.41
N TRP A 187 -7.45 18.98 -18.72
CA TRP A 187 -7.53 19.88 -17.57
C TRP A 187 -6.59 19.46 -16.44
N ALA A 188 -6.54 18.18 -16.11
CA ALA A 188 -5.66 17.66 -15.06
C ALA A 188 -4.20 18.00 -15.36
N ARG A 189 -3.72 17.73 -16.58
CA ARG A 189 -2.35 18.04 -17.03
C ARG A 189 -2.07 19.55 -17.02
N ALA A 190 -3.03 20.38 -17.47
CA ALA A 190 -2.91 21.83 -17.44
C ALA A 190 -2.89 22.43 -16.02
N ASN A 191 -3.29 21.67 -15.01
CA ASN A 191 -3.30 22.07 -13.61
C ASN A 191 -2.28 21.29 -12.75
N ASP A 192 -1.20 20.80 -13.38
CA ASP A 192 -0.09 20.08 -12.74
C ASP A 192 -0.54 18.85 -11.94
N ILE A 193 -1.54 18.12 -12.46
CA ILE A 193 -1.99 16.85 -11.89
C ILE A 193 -1.52 15.72 -12.81
N PRO A 194 -0.56 14.90 -12.38
CA PRO A 194 -0.08 13.76 -13.15
C PRO A 194 -1.17 12.76 -13.47
N VAL A 195 -1.19 12.32 -14.72
CA VAL A 195 -2.11 11.31 -15.25
C VAL A 195 -1.29 10.11 -15.74
N GLY A 196 -1.76 8.90 -15.48
CA GLY A 196 -1.07 7.68 -15.90
C GLY A 196 -1.08 7.46 -17.41
N PRO A 197 -0.16 6.64 -17.94
CA PRO A 197 0.02 6.40 -19.38
C PRO A 197 -1.14 5.62 -20.02
N GLY A 198 -2.13 5.29 -19.23
CA GLY A 198 -3.27 4.47 -19.64
C GLY A 198 -3.33 3.17 -18.82
N ARG A 199 -4.47 2.52 -18.91
CA ARG A 199 -4.78 1.30 -18.17
C ARG A 199 -5.81 0.47 -18.93
N GLY A 200 -5.86 -0.83 -18.67
CA GLY A 200 -6.84 -1.70 -19.31
C GLY A 200 -6.60 -1.85 -20.82
N SER A 201 -7.65 -1.77 -21.60
CA SER A 201 -7.62 -1.94 -23.06
C SER A 201 -7.53 -0.62 -23.83
N GLY A 202 -7.81 0.51 -23.18
CA GLY A 202 -7.88 1.83 -23.81
C GLY A 202 -6.59 2.26 -24.51
N ALA A 203 -5.43 1.83 -23.99
CA ALA A 203 -4.13 2.09 -24.61
C ALA A 203 -3.95 1.44 -26.00
N GLY A 204 -4.87 0.57 -26.44
CA GLY A 204 -4.91 0.02 -27.81
C GLY A 204 -5.51 0.95 -28.87
N SER A 205 -6.01 2.12 -28.51
CA SER A 205 -6.65 3.08 -29.41
C SER A 205 -5.73 4.20 -29.84
N VAL A 206 -5.58 4.41 -31.15
CA VAL A 206 -4.90 5.58 -31.73
C VAL A 206 -5.66 6.86 -31.41
N VAL A 207 -7.00 6.84 -31.46
CA VAL A 207 -7.83 8.00 -31.08
C VAL A 207 -7.57 8.41 -29.62
N ALA A 208 -7.50 7.44 -28.68
CA ALA A 208 -7.18 7.71 -27.29
C ALA A 208 -5.77 8.32 -27.12
N TRP A 209 -4.78 7.77 -27.84
CA TRP A 209 -3.41 8.28 -27.82
C TRP A 209 -3.30 9.72 -28.31
N VAL A 210 -3.87 10.02 -29.49
CA VAL A 210 -3.76 11.34 -30.10
C VAL A 210 -4.59 12.43 -29.40
N LEU A 211 -5.62 12.04 -28.67
CA LEU A 211 -6.37 12.92 -27.78
C LEU A 211 -5.69 13.11 -26.42
N GLY A 212 -4.57 12.44 -26.17
CA GLY A 212 -3.85 12.50 -24.90
C GLY A 212 -4.55 11.76 -23.77
N ILE A 213 -5.46 10.83 -24.05
CA ILE A 213 -6.07 9.96 -23.02
C ILE A 213 -5.05 8.93 -22.55
N THR A 214 -4.19 8.44 -23.46
CA THR A 214 -3.10 7.49 -23.17
C THR A 214 -1.79 8.00 -23.76
N ASP A 215 -0.66 7.51 -23.21
CA ASP A 215 0.68 7.99 -23.60
C ASP A 215 1.47 6.97 -24.44
N LEU A 216 0.91 5.79 -24.66
CA LEU A 216 1.53 4.73 -25.45
C LEU A 216 1.11 4.82 -26.91
N ASP A 217 2.10 4.74 -27.83
CA ASP A 217 1.85 4.54 -29.26
C ASP A 217 1.35 3.10 -29.50
N PRO A 218 0.06 2.91 -29.88
CA PRO A 218 -0.49 1.57 -30.01
C PRO A 218 0.06 0.80 -31.21
N LEU A 219 0.59 1.47 -32.25
CA LEU A 219 1.19 0.80 -33.38
C LEU A 219 2.63 0.36 -33.08
N GLU A 220 3.40 1.17 -32.37
CA GLU A 220 4.76 0.80 -31.96
C GLU A 220 4.77 -0.44 -31.05
N HIS A 221 3.75 -0.58 -30.22
CA HIS A 221 3.62 -1.69 -29.28
C HIS A 221 2.69 -2.81 -29.78
N ASP A 222 2.24 -2.77 -31.02
CA ASP A 222 1.34 -3.76 -31.65
C ASP A 222 0.10 -4.06 -30.80
N LEU A 223 -0.61 -2.98 -30.37
CA LEU A 223 -1.82 -3.04 -29.56
C LEU A 223 -3.08 -3.03 -30.43
N LEU A 224 -4.10 -3.80 -30.02
CA LEU A 224 -5.32 -3.99 -30.82
C LEU A 224 -6.47 -3.14 -30.28
N PHE A 225 -7.08 -2.33 -31.16
CA PHE A 225 -8.27 -1.51 -30.88
C PHE A 225 -9.51 -2.36 -30.61
N GLU A 226 -9.69 -3.46 -31.34
CA GLU A 226 -10.85 -4.34 -31.26
C GLU A 226 -10.95 -5.06 -29.91
N ARG A 227 -9.84 -5.08 -29.16
CA ARG A 227 -9.83 -5.52 -27.76
C ARG A 227 -10.50 -4.49 -26.84
N PHE A 228 -10.44 -3.21 -27.17
CA PHE A 228 -11.05 -2.11 -26.45
C PHE A 228 -12.48 -1.89 -26.89
N LEU A 229 -12.69 -1.58 -28.17
CA LEU A 229 -13.99 -1.32 -28.77
C LEU A 229 -14.22 -2.23 -29.97
N ASN A 230 -15.28 -3.02 -29.92
CA ASN A 230 -15.59 -4.04 -30.93
C ASN A 230 -17.01 -3.86 -31.47
N PRO A 231 -17.19 -3.56 -32.76
CA PRO A 231 -18.50 -3.38 -33.35
C PRO A 231 -19.35 -4.67 -33.38
N GLU A 232 -18.70 -5.84 -33.34
CA GLU A 232 -19.41 -7.13 -33.26
C GLU A 232 -19.92 -7.42 -31.85
N ARG A 233 -19.63 -6.53 -30.90
CA ARG A 233 -20.04 -6.61 -29.52
C ARG A 233 -20.55 -5.26 -29.02
N VAL A 234 -21.84 -5.17 -28.80
CA VAL A 234 -22.44 -3.98 -28.18
C VAL A 234 -22.07 -3.94 -26.69
N SER A 235 -21.06 -3.17 -26.34
CA SER A 235 -20.71 -2.88 -24.95
C SER A 235 -20.05 -1.51 -24.86
N MET A 236 -20.32 -0.80 -23.79
CA MET A 236 -19.66 0.48 -23.48
C MET A 236 -18.14 0.31 -23.43
N PRO A 237 -17.38 1.25 -24.00
CA PRO A 237 -15.98 1.38 -23.69
C PRO A 237 -15.81 1.77 -22.22
N ASP A 238 -14.76 1.29 -21.58
CA ASP A 238 -14.43 1.59 -20.19
C ASP A 238 -13.00 2.13 -20.13
N PHE A 239 -12.85 3.43 -19.89
CA PHE A 239 -11.56 4.04 -19.61
C PHE A 239 -11.37 4.13 -18.10
N ASP A 240 -10.54 3.27 -17.58
CA ASP A 240 -9.95 3.45 -16.24
C ASP A 240 -8.81 4.48 -16.33
N ILE A 241 -8.82 5.53 -15.54
CA ILE A 241 -7.79 6.57 -15.56
C ILE A 241 -7.11 6.66 -14.22
N ASP A 242 -5.79 6.50 -14.23
CA ASP A 242 -4.95 6.66 -13.05
C ASP A 242 -4.55 8.13 -12.89
N PHE A 243 -4.88 8.76 -11.77
CA PHE A 243 -4.46 10.10 -11.38
C PHE A 243 -3.51 10.05 -10.19
N CYS A 244 -2.67 11.07 -10.05
CA CYS A 244 -1.96 11.33 -8.82
C CYS A 244 -2.94 11.37 -7.63
N MET A 245 -2.61 10.67 -6.53
CA MET A 245 -3.50 10.58 -5.36
C MET A 245 -3.83 11.95 -4.75
N GLU A 246 -2.87 12.87 -4.75
CA GLU A 246 -3.02 14.22 -4.19
C GLU A 246 -3.93 15.11 -5.05
N GLY A 247 -3.93 14.91 -6.37
CA GLY A 247 -4.66 15.74 -7.33
C GLY A 247 -6.03 15.21 -7.75
N ARG A 248 -6.31 13.93 -7.56
CA ARG A 248 -7.53 13.26 -8.06
C ARG A 248 -8.84 13.97 -7.68
N ASP A 249 -8.98 14.35 -6.43
CA ASP A 249 -10.22 14.97 -5.96
C ASP A 249 -10.47 16.36 -6.60
N ARG A 250 -9.39 17.10 -6.95
CA ARG A 250 -9.48 18.34 -7.73
C ARG A 250 -10.03 18.08 -9.15
N VAL A 251 -9.71 16.96 -9.76
CA VAL A 251 -10.25 16.58 -11.08
C VAL A 251 -11.74 16.25 -10.97
N ILE A 252 -12.16 15.55 -9.92
CA ILE A 252 -13.57 15.26 -9.66
C ILE A 252 -14.37 16.56 -9.45
N ASP A 253 -13.80 17.50 -8.70
CA ASP A 253 -14.41 18.82 -8.49
C ASP A 253 -14.54 19.61 -9.82
N TYR A 254 -13.51 19.57 -10.67
CA TYR A 254 -13.58 20.18 -12.01
C TYR A 254 -14.71 19.57 -12.85
N VAL A 255 -14.83 18.24 -12.87
CA VAL A 255 -15.89 17.55 -13.61
C VAL A 255 -17.28 17.98 -13.09
N ALA A 256 -17.44 18.06 -11.77
CA ALA A 256 -18.68 18.53 -11.16
C ALA A 256 -19.01 20.01 -11.52
N GLU A 257 -17.99 20.85 -11.62
CA GLU A 257 -18.18 22.26 -12.05
C GLU A 257 -18.47 22.37 -13.55
N ARG A 258 -17.74 21.61 -14.35
CA ARG A 258 -17.81 21.63 -15.82
C ARG A 258 -19.14 21.11 -16.36
N TYR A 259 -19.62 19.97 -15.83
CA TYR A 259 -20.80 19.27 -16.33
C TYR A 259 -22.06 19.56 -15.50
N GLY A 260 -21.94 20.19 -14.35
CA GLY A 260 -23.02 20.57 -13.44
C GLY A 260 -23.03 19.70 -12.17
N ARG A 261 -23.02 20.35 -11.00
CA ARG A 261 -23.05 19.67 -9.68
C ARG A 261 -24.35 18.89 -9.43
N ASP A 262 -25.40 19.20 -10.17
CA ASP A 262 -26.70 18.49 -10.16
C ASP A 262 -26.71 17.26 -11.09
N ARG A 263 -25.66 17.09 -11.89
CA ARG A 263 -25.53 16.01 -12.89
C ARG A 263 -24.38 15.05 -12.59
N VAL A 264 -23.51 15.39 -11.64
CA VAL A 264 -22.31 14.63 -11.31
C VAL A 264 -22.35 14.15 -9.86
N ALA A 265 -22.16 12.86 -9.64
CA ALA A 265 -21.98 12.29 -8.31
C ALA A 265 -20.99 11.14 -8.29
N GLN A 266 -20.36 10.91 -7.15
CA GLN A 266 -19.63 9.67 -6.88
C GLN A 266 -20.61 8.52 -6.68
N ILE A 267 -20.20 7.31 -7.00
CA ILE A 267 -20.99 6.10 -6.81
C ILE A 267 -20.89 5.65 -5.34
N ILE A 268 -22.00 5.15 -4.79
CA ILE A 268 -21.99 4.54 -3.47
C ILE A 268 -21.33 3.16 -3.50
N THR A 269 -20.79 2.74 -2.36
CA THR A 269 -20.44 1.34 -2.10
C THR A 269 -21.08 0.90 -0.81
N PHE A 270 -21.60 -0.31 -0.79
CA PHE A 270 -22.15 -0.92 0.41
C PHE A 270 -21.14 -1.88 1.00
N GLY A 271 -20.62 -1.53 2.18
CA GLY A 271 -19.82 -2.46 2.97
C GLY A 271 -20.72 -3.58 3.49
N THR A 272 -20.39 -4.85 3.21
CA THR A 272 -21.14 -6.01 3.66
C THR A 272 -20.48 -6.68 4.86
N MET A 273 -21.28 -7.40 5.65
CA MET A 273 -20.80 -8.24 6.75
C MET A 273 -20.20 -9.52 6.18
N ALA A 274 -18.94 -9.46 5.71
CA ALA A 274 -18.22 -10.63 5.22
C ALA A 274 -17.84 -11.60 6.36
N ALA A 275 -17.65 -12.88 6.04
CA ALA A 275 -17.43 -13.99 6.99
C ALA A 275 -16.51 -13.67 8.19
N LYS A 276 -15.29 -13.14 7.94
CA LYS A 276 -14.35 -12.79 9.03
C LYS A 276 -14.79 -11.58 9.86
N ALA A 277 -15.44 -10.62 9.22
CA ALA A 277 -15.89 -9.40 9.86
C ALA A 277 -17.12 -9.69 10.75
N VAL A 278 -18.09 -10.43 10.22
CA VAL A 278 -19.32 -10.75 10.94
C VAL A 278 -19.04 -11.58 12.20
N ILE A 279 -18.11 -12.55 12.17
CA ILE A 279 -17.69 -13.27 13.38
C ILE A 279 -17.18 -12.30 14.46
N ARG A 280 -16.36 -11.32 14.08
CA ARG A 280 -15.83 -10.35 15.05
C ARG A 280 -16.92 -9.44 15.61
N ASP A 281 -17.82 -9.01 14.76
CA ASP A 281 -18.94 -8.16 15.18
C ASP A 281 -19.92 -8.91 16.09
N THR A 282 -20.29 -10.13 15.75
CA THR A 282 -21.20 -10.96 16.57
C THR A 282 -20.56 -11.36 17.89
N GLY A 283 -19.28 -11.75 17.89
CA GLY A 283 -18.57 -12.04 19.13
C GLY A 283 -18.49 -10.83 20.07
N ARG A 284 -18.27 -9.62 19.53
CA ARG A 284 -18.29 -8.38 20.32
C ARG A 284 -19.66 -8.09 20.91
N VAL A 285 -20.73 -8.24 20.11
CA VAL A 285 -22.10 -7.97 20.55
C VAL A 285 -22.56 -8.98 21.59
N LEU A 286 -22.12 -10.23 21.51
CA LEU A 286 -22.34 -11.28 22.50
C LEU A 286 -21.44 -11.12 23.77
N GLY A 287 -20.56 -10.11 23.79
CA GLY A 287 -19.70 -9.81 24.95
C GLY A 287 -18.48 -10.74 25.07
N GLN A 288 -18.14 -11.47 24.03
CA GLN A 288 -16.99 -12.40 24.06
C GLN A 288 -15.64 -11.65 23.95
N PRO A 289 -14.59 -12.15 24.63
CA PRO A 289 -13.27 -11.54 24.60
C PRO A 289 -12.70 -11.50 23.17
N TYR A 290 -12.14 -10.34 22.78
CA TYR A 290 -11.59 -10.14 21.43
C TYR A 290 -10.62 -11.25 20.98
N GLY A 291 -9.70 -11.67 21.86
CA GLY A 291 -8.72 -12.73 21.54
C GLY A 291 -9.35 -14.09 21.23
N PHE A 292 -10.47 -14.42 21.86
CA PHE A 292 -11.23 -15.64 21.59
C PHE A 292 -11.89 -15.55 20.22
N VAL A 293 -12.61 -14.48 19.95
CA VAL A 293 -13.32 -14.25 18.70
C VAL A 293 -12.36 -14.13 17.50
N ASP A 294 -11.22 -13.45 17.68
CA ASP A 294 -10.21 -13.29 16.63
C ASP A 294 -9.55 -14.64 16.26
N ARG A 295 -9.42 -15.56 17.22
CA ARG A 295 -8.97 -16.93 16.95
C ARG A 295 -9.93 -17.65 16.02
N ILE A 296 -11.24 -17.57 16.27
CA ILE A 296 -12.28 -18.17 15.42
C ILE A 296 -12.24 -17.54 14.02
N ALA A 297 -12.22 -16.21 13.94
CA ALA A 297 -12.18 -15.49 12.67
C ALA A 297 -10.93 -15.82 11.81
N LYS A 298 -9.80 -16.16 12.43
CA LYS A 298 -8.57 -16.55 11.74
C LYS A 298 -8.64 -17.95 11.11
N LEU A 299 -9.52 -18.82 11.56
CA LEU A 299 -9.72 -20.14 10.98
C LEU A 299 -10.50 -20.11 9.66
N VAL A 300 -11.21 -19.01 9.39
CA VAL A 300 -11.85 -18.82 8.08
C VAL A 300 -10.78 -18.68 7.00
N PRO A 301 -10.80 -19.49 5.92
CA PRO A 301 -9.83 -19.39 4.83
C PRO A 301 -9.82 -18.01 4.16
N PHE A 302 -8.69 -17.64 3.55
CA PHE A 302 -8.58 -16.39 2.79
C PHE A 302 -8.88 -16.66 1.32
N GLU A 303 -10.14 -16.48 0.95
CA GLU A 303 -10.61 -16.62 -0.44
C GLU A 303 -11.62 -15.50 -0.72
N ILE A 304 -11.62 -14.97 -1.94
CA ILE A 304 -12.58 -13.95 -2.38
C ILE A 304 -13.97 -14.60 -2.48
N GLY A 305 -14.98 -14.00 -1.84
CA GLY A 305 -16.34 -14.55 -1.80
C GLY A 305 -16.48 -15.75 -0.83
N MET A 306 -15.57 -15.88 0.15
CA MET A 306 -15.68 -16.85 1.23
C MET A 306 -16.93 -16.58 2.08
N THR A 307 -17.75 -17.60 2.25
CA THR A 307 -18.90 -17.59 3.18
C THR A 307 -18.64 -18.46 4.39
N LEU A 308 -19.38 -18.26 5.47
CA LEU A 308 -19.27 -19.08 6.69
C LEU A 308 -19.57 -20.56 6.42
N GLU A 309 -20.52 -20.84 5.53
CA GLU A 309 -20.85 -22.19 5.13
C GLU A 309 -19.65 -22.87 4.43
N LYS A 310 -19.06 -22.23 3.41
CA LYS A 310 -17.83 -22.71 2.75
C LYS A 310 -16.65 -22.82 3.72
N ALA A 311 -16.56 -21.90 4.66
CA ALA A 311 -15.48 -21.91 5.65
C ALA A 311 -15.59 -23.13 6.58
N LEU A 312 -16.79 -23.53 6.99
CA LEU A 312 -17.03 -24.72 7.77
C LEU A 312 -16.74 -26.00 6.98
N GLU A 313 -16.99 -26.01 5.66
CA GLU A 313 -16.67 -27.14 4.79
C GLU A 313 -15.15 -27.30 4.57
N GLN A 314 -14.43 -26.17 4.44
CA GLN A 314 -13.01 -26.19 4.08
C GLN A 314 -12.06 -26.25 5.29
N SER A 315 -12.49 -25.79 6.48
CA SER A 315 -11.68 -25.75 7.69
C SER A 315 -12.19 -26.75 8.72
N GLU A 316 -11.53 -27.92 8.79
CA GLU A 316 -11.86 -28.97 9.76
C GLU A 316 -11.75 -28.47 11.21
N GLU A 317 -10.78 -27.58 11.52
CA GLU A 317 -10.60 -27.00 12.84
C GLU A 317 -11.80 -26.10 13.21
N LEU A 318 -12.28 -25.27 12.26
CA LEU A 318 -13.46 -24.42 12.48
C LEU A 318 -14.73 -25.25 12.66
N ALA A 319 -14.90 -26.30 11.84
CA ALA A 319 -16.05 -27.21 11.95
C ALA A 319 -16.07 -27.96 13.29
N THR A 320 -14.92 -28.43 13.75
CA THR A 320 -14.77 -29.09 15.04
C THR A 320 -15.11 -28.15 16.19
N MET A 321 -14.55 -26.90 16.18
CA MET A 321 -14.88 -25.91 17.20
C MET A 321 -16.38 -25.56 17.21
N TYR A 322 -17.00 -25.48 16.03
CA TYR A 322 -18.43 -25.20 15.90
C TYR A 322 -19.30 -26.33 16.50
N CYS A 323 -18.87 -27.60 16.38
CA CYS A 323 -19.60 -28.74 16.92
C CYS A 323 -19.39 -28.92 18.43
N ASP A 324 -18.20 -28.64 18.94
CA ASP A 324 -17.77 -28.98 20.28
C ASP A 324 -17.94 -27.86 21.31
N ASP A 325 -18.10 -26.61 20.87
CA ASP A 325 -18.14 -25.41 21.71
C ASP A 325 -19.42 -24.60 21.46
N GLU A 326 -20.32 -24.59 22.46
CA GLU A 326 -21.61 -23.89 22.39
C GLU A 326 -21.47 -22.37 22.20
N GLU A 327 -20.39 -21.75 22.75
CA GLU A 327 -20.13 -20.32 22.58
C GLU A 327 -19.70 -20.02 21.13
N VAL A 328 -18.91 -20.91 20.54
CA VAL A 328 -18.53 -20.82 19.12
C VAL A 328 -19.75 -21.02 18.23
N ALA A 329 -20.59 -22.00 18.54
CA ALA A 329 -21.83 -22.25 17.81
C ALA A 329 -22.76 -21.02 17.85
N ALA A 330 -22.97 -20.44 19.01
CA ALA A 330 -23.80 -19.23 19.17
C ALA A 330 -23.26 -18.03 18.35
N ILE A 331 -21.91 -17.82 18.31
CA ILE A 331 -21.29 -16.78 17.50
C ILE A 331 -21.52 -17.04 16.01
N ILE A 332 -21.29 -18.28 15.55
CA ILE A 332 -21.37 -18.64 14.12
C ILE A 332 -22.81 -18.64 13.63
N ASP A 333 -23.78 -19.13 14.43
CA ASP A 333 -25.19 -19.15 14.04
C ASP A 333 -25.75 -17.72 13.91
N LEU A 334 -25.44 -16.85 14.87
CA LEU A 334 -25.78 -15.43 14.75
C LEU A 334 -25.05 -14.78 13.59
N ALA A 335 -23.80 -15.12 13.35
CA ALA A 335 -23.03 -14.62 12.23
C ALA A 335 -23.63 -15.05 10.88
N LYS A 336 -24.07 -16.29 10.73
CA LYS A 336 -24.75 -16.78 9.51
C LYS A 336 -26.03 -15.99 9.20
N SER A 337 -26.81 -15.61 10.21
CA SER A 337 -28.03 -14.82 10.01
C SER A 337 -27.75 -13.36 9.59
N LEU A 338 -26.52 -12.86 9.83
CA LEU A 338 -26.10 -11.50 9.51
C LEU A 338 -25.13 -11.44 8.32
N GLU A 339 -24.56 -12.56 7.89
CA GLU A 339 -23.62 -12.61 6.78
C GLU A 339 -24.23 -12.07 5.49
N GLY A 340 -23.47 -11.25 4.77
CA GLY A 340 -23.88 -10.64 3.50
C GLY A 340 -24.79 -9.41 3.65
N LEU A 341 -25.32 -9.11 4.82
CA LEU A 341 -26.11 -7.90 5.03
C LEU A 341 -25.25 -6.64 4.91
N SER A 342 -25.84 -5.57 4.39
CA SER A 342 -25.19 -4.27 4.33
C SER A 342 -24.94 -3.72 5.73
N ARG A 343 -23.69 -3.25 5.96
CA ARG A 343 -23.25 -2.71 7.25
C ARG A 343 -23.19 -1.19 7.24
N ASN A 344 -22.58 -0.64 6.21
CA ASN A 344 -22.39 0.79 6.05
C ASN A 344 -22.37 1.17 4.57
N ALA A 345 -22.74 2.42 4.31
CA ALA A 345 -22.53 3.06 3.02
C ALA A 345 -21.16 3.73 3.01
N GLY A 346 -20.53 3.78 1.86
CA GLY A 346 -19.26 4.46 1.63
C GLY A 346 -19.21 5.02 0.21
N LYS A 347 -18.14 5.73 -0.11
CA LYS A 347 -17.90 6.21 -1.46
C LYS A 347 -17.10 5.18 -2.25
N HIS A 348 -17.43 4.98 -3.52
CA HIS A 348 -16.60 4.21 -4.43
C HIS A 348 -15.20 4.86 -4.58
N ALA A 349 -14.15 4.06 -4.62
CA ALA A 349 -12.78 4.55 -4.63
C ALA A 349 -12.43 5.44 -5.84
N GLY A 350 -13.13 5.29 -6.96
CA GLY A 350 -12.86 6.03 -8.20
C GLY A 350 -14.09 6.32 -9.06
N GLY A 351 -15.21 5.60 -8.89
CA GLY A 351 -16.38 5.70 -9.76
C GLY A 351 -17.14 7.01 -9.61
N VAL A 352 -17.30 7.73 -10.70
CA VAL A 352 -18.07 8.96 -10.83
C VAL A 352 -19.05 8.79 -11.98
N VAL A 353 -20.28 9.22 -11.82
CA VAL A 353 -21.27 9.27 -12.89
C VAL A 353 -21.50 10.71 -13.35
N ILE A 354 -21.70 10.85 -14.66
CA ILE A 354 -22.10 12.12 -15.29
C ILE A 354 -23.41 11.84 -16.03
N ALA A 355 -24.51 12.42 -15.56
CA ALA A 355 -25.81 12.26 -16.19
C ALA A 355 -26.06 13.31 -17.29
N PRO A 356 -26.84 13.01 -18.34
CA PRO A 356 -27.20 13.98 -19.36
C PRO A 356 -28.20 15.06 -18.86
N GLY A 357 -28.94 14.77 -17.77
CA GLY A 357 -29.87 15.67 -17.09
C GLY A 357 -29.60 15.69 -15.60
N GLN A 358 -30.60 16.10 -14.79
CA GLN A 358 -30.48 16.03 -13.34
C GLN A 358 -30.36 14.57 -12.88
N LEU A 359 -29.42 14.30 -11.98
CA LEU A 359 -29.19 12.93 -11.46
C LEU A 359 -30.43 12.30 -10.86
N THR A 360 -31.27 13.12 -10.22
CA THR A 360 -32.52 12.68 -9.61
C THR A 360 -33.56 12.15 -10.60
N ASP A 361 -33.42 12.43 -11.89
CA ASP A 361 -34.24 11.86 -12.95
C ASP A 361 -33.84 10.41 -13.28
N TYR A 362 -32.65 9.99 -12.89
CA TYR A 362 -32.07 8.67 -13.19
C TYR A 362 -31.86 7.80 -11.94
N ALA A 363 -31.37 8.38 -10.85
CA ALA A 363 -31.00 7.64 -9.66
C ALA A 363 -31.34 8.40 -8.37
N PRO A 364 -31.79 7.71 -7.30
CA PRO A 364 -31.88 8.32 -5.98
C PRO A 364 -30.48 8.65 -5.46
N LEU A 365 -30.41 9.72 -4.65
CA LEU A 365 -29.15 10.22 -4.09
C LEU A 365 -29.09 10.01 -2.58
N TYR A 366 -27.87 9.95 -2.05
CA TYR A 366 -27.59 9.80 -0.63
C TYR A 366 -26.49 10.77 -0.19
N CYS A 367 -26.59 11.28 1.03
CA CYS A 367 -25.51 11.94 1.76
C CYS A 367 -25.59 11.54 3.24
N GLU A 368 -24.47 11.58 3.93
CA GLU A 368 -24.42 11.44 5.38
C GLU A 368 -25.01 12.68 6.07
N ASP A 369 -25.50 12.55 7.30
CA ASP A 369 -26.06 13.64 8.09
C ASP A 369 -25.11 14.83 8.19
N GLY A 370 -25.56 16.00 7.72
CA GLY A 370 -24.73 17.21 7.65
C GLY A 370 -23.64 17.17 6.59
N GLY A 371 -23.57 16.13 5.76
CA GLY A 371 -22.58 15.96 4.69
C GLY A 371 -22.94 16.78 3.44
N THR A 372 -21.93 17.35 2.81
CA THR A 372 -22.05 18.04 1.52
C THR A 372 -21.77 17.13 0.32
N ASN A 373 -21.24 15.94 0.57
CA ASN A 373 -20.84 15.00 -0.45
C ASN A 373 -22.01 14.10 -0.87
N ILE A 374 -22.56 14.35 -2.03
CA ILE A 374 -23.65 13.58 -2.62
C ILE A 374 -23.08 12.36 -3.36
N VAL A 375 -23.69 11.19 -3.14
CA VAL A 375 -23.41 9.96 -3.87
C VAL A 375 -24.72 9.36 -4.41
N THR A 376 -24.65 8.51 -5.44
CA THR A 376 -25.81 7.73 -5.89
C THR A 376 -26.22 6.73 -4.82
N GLN A 377 -27.52 6.39 -4.67
CA GLN A 377 -27.94 5.24 -3.83
C GLN A 377 -27.77 3.89 -4.53
N LEU A 378 -27.56 3.91 -5.84
CA LEU A 378 -27.29 2.74 -6.65
C LEU A 378 -25.79 2.48 -6.68
N ASP A 379 -25.38 1.24 -6.51
CA ASP A 379 -24.00 0.83 -6.62
C ASP A 379 -23.54 0.77 -8.09
N LYS A 380 -22.28 0.37 -8.32
CA LYS A 380 -21.68 0.38 -9.65
C LYS A 380 -22.44 -0.48 -10.67
N ASP A 381 -22.99 -1.62 -10.25
CA ASP A 381 -23.68 -2.56 -11.14
C ASP A 381 -25.10 -2.04 -11.45
N ASP A 382 -25.80 -1.50 -10.48
CA ASP A 382 -27.12 -0.92 -10.63
C ASP A 382 -27.10 0.39 -11.43
N VAL A 383 -26.08 1.23 -11.22
CA VAL A 383 -25.86 2.45 -12.00
C VAL A 383 -25.67 2.13 -13.49
N GLU A 384 -24.91 1.10 -13.82
CA GLU A 384 -24.75 0.64 -15.20
C GLU A 384 -26.04 0.03 -15.75
N ALA A 385 -26.79 -0.71 -14.94
CA ALA A 385 -28.05 -1.33 -15.34
C ALA A 385 -29.14 -0.31 -15.73
N ILE A 386 -29.20 0.86 -15.06
CA ILE A 386 -30.12 1.95 -15.41
C ILE A 386 -29.58 2.83 -16.56
N GLY A 387 -28.40 2.51 -17.09
CA GLY A 387 -27.83 3.17 -18.27
C GLY A 387 -26.96 4.38 -18.00
N LEU A 388 -26.68 4.77 -16.75
CA LEU A 388 -25.71 5.82 -16.47
C LEU A 388 -24.29 5.32 -16.74
N VAL A 389 -23.48 6.19 -17.32
CA VAL A 389 -22.10 5.89 -17.64
C VAL A 389 -21.19 6.24 -16.48
N LYS A 390 -20.40 5.24 -16.08
CA LYS A 390 -19.37 5.36 -15.05
C LYS A 390 -18.05 5.82 -15.65
N PHE A 391 -17.37 6.72 -14.96
CA PHE A 391 -15.99 7.13 -15.22
C PHE A 391 -15.15 6.79 -14.01
N ASP A 392 -14.08 6.03 -14.19
CA ASP A 392 -13.23 5.58 -13.07
C ASP A 392 -11.99 6.47 -12.90
N PHE A 393 -12.02 7.31 -11.85
CA PHE A 393 -10.93 8.19 -11.42
C PHE A 393 -10.12 7.49 -10.35
N LEU A 394 -9.10 6.73 -10.74
CA LEU A 394 -8.31 5.93 -9.82
C LEU A 394 -7.11 6.71 -9.29
N GLY A 395 -6.86 6.63 -7.99
CA GLY A 395 -5.67 7.22 -7.38
C GLY A 395 -4.50 6.25 -7.42
N LEU A 396 -3.40 6.61 -8.10
CA LEU A 396 -2.19 5.82 -8.15
C LEU A 396 -1.03 6.55 -7.47
N LYS A 397 -0.60 6.03 -6.32
CA LYS A 397 0.49 6.57 -5.51
C LYS A 397 1.81 6.72 -6.30
N THR A 398 2.05 5.81 -7.23
CA THR A 398 3.26 5.83 -8.07
C THR A 398 3.38 7.10 -8.89
N LEU A 399 2.28 7.62 -9.41
CA LEU A 399 2.28 8.90 -10.15
C LEU A 399 2.70 10.05 -9.24
N THR A 400 2.22 10.07 -7.99
CA THR A 400 2.66 11.06 -7.00
C THR A 400 4.17 10.97 -6.73
N ILE A 401 4.70 9.73 -6.63
CA ILE A 401 6.14 9.50 -6.41
C ILE A 401 6.96 9.98 -7.60
N ILE A 402 6.54 9.68 -8.83
CA ILE A 402 7.23 10.11 -10.05
C ILE A 402 7.26 11.64 -10.13
N ASP A 403 6.12 12.29 -9.96
CA ASP A 403 6.00 13.76 -9.98
C ASP A 403 6.90 14.42 -8.90
N TRP A 404 6.83 13.92 -7.66
CA TRP A 404 7.69 14.46 -6.61
C TRP A 404 9.17 14.22 -6.87
N ALA A 405 9.54 13.05 -7.39
CA ALA A 405 10.93 12.76 -7.75
C ALA A 405 11.42 13.68 -8.86
N GLU A 406 10.62 13.91 -9.90
CA GLU A 406 10.95 14.83 -11.00
C GLU A 406 11.11 16.27 -10.51
N ARG A 407 10.20 16.76 -9.67
CA ARG A 407 10.31 18.08 -9.03
C ARG A 407 11.58 18.21 -8.20
N ILE A 408 11.89 17.21 -7.36
CA ILE A 408 13.11 17.20 -6.55
C ILE A 408 14.36 17.20 -7.45
N VAL A 409 14.34 16.45 -8.55
CA VAL A 409 15.47 16.46 -9.52
C VAL A 409 15.64 17.85 -10.12
N ASN A 410 14.58 18.48 -10.59
CA ASN A 410 14.64 19.82 -11.21
C ASN A 410 14.98 20.92 -10.20
N GLU A 411 14.57 20.80 -8.93
CA GLU A 411 15.00 21.69 -7.85
C GLU A 411 16.46 21.50 -7.48
N THR A 412 16.94 20.26 -7.46
CA THR A 412 18.32 19.93 -7.08
C THR A 412 19.31 20.21 -8.22
N TYR A 413 18.89 19.98 -9.47
CA TYR A 413 19.69 20.11 -10.68
C TYR A 413 18.96 20.97 -11.73
N PRO A 414 18.83 22.30 -11.53
CA PRO A 414 18.00 23.17 -12.39
C PRO A 414 18.43 23.16 -13.87
N ASP A 415 19.72 22.94 -14.13
CA ASP A 415 20.27 22.88 -15.50
C ASP A 415 19.87 21.61 -16.25
N ALA A 416 19.38 20.56 -15.56
CA ALA A 416 19.02 19.29 -16.17
C ALA A 416 17.74 19.41 -17.02
N ASN A 417 16.81 20.32 -16.65
CA ASN A 417 15.49 20.44 -17.28
C ASN A 417 14.89 19.05 -17.55
N PHE A 418 14.87 18.23 -16.49
CA PHE A 418 14.51 16.83 -16.56
C PHE A 418 13.01 16.65 -16.79
N ASP A 419 12.67 15.77 -17.73
CA ASP A 419 11.29 15.39 -18.07
C ASP A 419 11.24 13.87 -18.21
N ILE A 420 10.51 13.22 -17.32
CA ILE A 420 10.42 11.76 -17.24
C ILE A 420 9.76 11.13 -18.47
N ASP A 421 8.91 11.88 -19.16
CA ASP A 421 8.20 11.39 -20.34
C ASP A 421 9.09 11.37 -21.60
N ARG A 422 10.27 12.01 -21.53
CA ARG A 422 11.24 12.05 -22.64
C ARG A 422 12.40 11.07 -22.49
N VAL A 423 12.42 10.26 -21.42
CA VAL A 423 13.51 9.31 -21.21
C VAL A 423 13.48 8.17 -22.21
N SER A 424 14.65 7.74 -22.64
CA SER A 424 14.77 6.58 -23.54
C SER A 424 14.42 5.28 -22.83
N MET A 425 13.52 4.48 -23.42
CA MET A 425 13.15 3.15 -22.90
C MET A 425 14.24 2.07 -23.10
N ALA A 426 15.43 2.44 -23.56
CA ALA A 426 16.56 1.56 -23.82
C ALA A 426 17.82 1.92 -22.98
N ASP A 427 17.63 2.63 -21.85
CA ASP A 427 18.74 3.04 -21.01
C ASP A 427 19.45 1.86 -20.32
N ALA A 428 20.74 1.77 -20.50
CA ALA A 428 21.55 0.64 -20.06
C ALA A 428 21.68 0.54 -18.53
N ASP A 429 21.75 1.69 -17.84
CA ASP A 429 21.89 1.73 -16.37
C ASP A 429 20.60 1.37 -15.67
N THR A 430 19.46 1.73 -16.24
CA THR A 430 18.13 1.26 -15.80
C THR A 430 18.02 -0.26 -15.85
N PHE A 431 18.37 -0.88 -16.98
CA PHE A 431 18.37 -2.35 -17.08
C PHE A 431 19.44 -3.01 -16.20
N LYS A 432 20.55 -2.35 -15.94
CA LYS A 432 21.57 -2.83 -14.99
C LYS A 432 21.01 -2.84 -13.55
N LEU A 433 20.29 -1.79 -13.13
CA LEU A 433 19.59 -1.75 -11.84
C LEU A 433 18.57 -2.89 -11.74
N LEU A 434 17.74 -3.08 -12.76
CA LEU A 434 16.74 -4.14 -12.79
C LEU A 434 17.40 -5.53 -12.64
N ARG A 435 18.43 -5.82 -13.40
CA ARG A 435 19.17 -7.10 -13.31
C ARG A 435 19.86 -7.32 -11.95
N SER A 436 20.23 -6.24 -11.25
CA SER A 436 20.78 -6.33 -9.89
C SER A 436 19.75 -6.74 -8.84
N THR A 437 18.46 -6.75 -9.19
CA THR A 437 17.32 -7.00 -8.28
C THR A 437 17.17 -5.99 -7.14
N GLN A 438 17.83 -4.84 -7.20
CA GLN A 438 17.67 -3.73 -6.26
C GLN A 438 16.39 -2.93 -6.57
N THR A 439 15.28 -3.64 -6.70
CA THR A 439 13.99 -3.12 -7.16
C THR A 439 13.02 -2.75 -6.02
N ALA A 440 13.52 -2.47 -4.81
CA ALA A 440 12.66 -1.92 -3.76
C ALA A 440 12.06 -0.60 -4.23
N ALA A 441 10.78 -0.39 -3.98
CA ALA A 441 9.97 0.75 -4.41
C ALA A 441 9.85 0.95 -5.95
N VAL A 442 10.45 0.12 -6.78
CA VAL A 442 10.17 0.11 -8.22
C VAL A 442 8.79 -0.48 -8.46
N PHE A 443 7.95 0.26 -9.17
CA PHE A 443 6.55 -0.09 -9.35
C PHE A 443 6.37 -1.53 -9.85
N GLN A 444 5.53 -2.31 -9.18
CA GLN A 444 5.23 -3.73 -9.43
C GLN A 444 6.42 -4.72 -9.38
N LEU A 445 7.68 -4.25 -9.32
CA LEU A 445 8.86 -5.10 -9.42
C LEU A 445 9.55 -5.38 -8.07
N GLU A 446 8.93 -5.03 -6.94
CA GLU A 446 9.57 -5.05 -5.62
C GLU A 446 9.37 -6.34 -4.80
N SER A 447 8.38 -7.19 -5.12
CA SER A 447 8.11 -8.40 -4.34
C SER A 447 9.26 -9.43 -4.46
N SER A 448 9.45 -10.27 -3.44
CA SER A 448 10.49 -11.30 -3.44
C SER A 448 10.38 -12.26 -4.64
N GLY A 449 9.16 -12.72 -4.93
CA GLY A 449 8.91 -13.59 -6.08
C GLY A 449 9.18 -12.90 -7.42
N MET A 450 8.86 -11.60 -7.55
CA MET A 450 9.18 -10.84 -8.76
C MET A 450 10.70 -10.64 -8.90
N ARG A 451 11.42 -10.38 -7.81
CA ARG A 451 12.89 -10.28 -7.84
C ARG A 451 13.55 -11.59 -8.26
N ASP A 452 13.04 -12.74 -7.80
CA ASP A 452 13.51 -14.06 -8.27
C ASP A 452 13.25 -14.23 -9.76
N LEU A 453 12.07 -13.85 -10.24
CA LEU A 453 11.75 -13.90 -11.67
C LEU A 453 12.68 -12.99 -12.50
N ILE A 454 12.92 -11.74 -12.06
CA ILE A 454 13.85 -10.80 -12.69
C ILE A 454 15.26 -11.37 -12.75
N LYS A 455 15.76 -11.98 -11.68
CA LYS A 455 17.07 -12.61 -11.60
C LYS A 455 17.23 -13.73 -12.62
N ARG A 456 16.17 -14.49 -12.87
CA ARG A 456 16.13 -15.60 -13.85
C ARG A 456 15.96 -15.07 -15.27
N MET A 457 15.07 -14.11 -15.49
CA MET A 457 14.74 -13.56 -16.81
C MET A 457 15.84 -12.62 -17.35
N ARG A 458 16.52 -11.87 -16.48
CA ARG A 458 17.56 -10.88 -16.82
C ARG A 458 17.09 -9.89 -17.90
N PRO A 459 16.12 -9.04 -17.60
CA PRO A 459 15.55 -8.13 -18.59
C PRO A 459 16.63 -7.21 -19.18
N ASP A 460 16.58 -6.98 -20.50
CA ASP A 460 17.50 -6.14 -21.26
C ASP A 460 16.80 -5.24 -22.29
N GLN A 461 15.49 -5.38 -22.43
CA GLN A 461 14.64 -4.54 -23.29
C GLN A 461 13.28 -4.29 -22.67
N PHE A 462 12.57 -3.25 -23.14
CA PHE A 462 11.26 -2.86 -22.60
C PHE A 462 10.22 -3.98 -22.71
N GLY A 463 10.21 -4.75 -23.81
CA GLY A 463 9.32 -5.89 -24.01
C GLY A 463 9.42 -6.94 -22.90
N ASP A 464 10.60 -7.09 -22.28
CA ASP A 464 10.77 -7.99 -21.14
C ASP A 464 10.02 -7.52 -19.90
N LEU A 465 9.93 -6.19 -19.68
CA LEU A 465 9.16 -5.64 -18.56
C LEU A 465 7.66 -5.85 -18.79
N VAL A 466 7.21 -5.67 -20.04
CA VAL A 466 5.83 -5.98 -20.45
C VAL A 466 5.51 -7.45 -20.18
N ALA A 467 6.44 -8.36 -20.53
CA ALA A 467 6.30 -9.77 -20.26
C ALA A 467 6.34 -10.11 -18.76
N LEU A 468 7.21 -9.46 -17.95
CA LEU A 468 7.28 -9.66 -16.49
C LEU A 468 5.95 -9.37 -15.82
N VAL A 469 5.31 -8.25 -16.16
CA VAL A 469 3.99 -7.86 -15.62
C VAL A 469 2.92 -8.91 -15.97
N ALA A 470 2.99 -9.49 -17.16
CA ALA A 470 2.05 -10.52 -17.61
C ALA A 470 2.31 -11.90 -16.98
N LEU A 471 3.58 -12.29 -16.80
CA LEU A 471 4.01 -13.61 -16.32
C LEU A 471 3.89 -13.79 -14.80
N PHE A 472 4.08 -12.74 -14.03
CA PHE A 472 4.08 -12.85 -12.56
C PHE A 472 2.66 -12.92 -11.99
N ARG A 473 2.00 -14.04 -12.22
CA ARG A 473 0.64 -14.34 -11.72
C ARG A 473 0.50 -15.85 -11.44
N PRO A 474 -0.42 -16.26 -10.55
CA PRO A 474 -0.57 -17.67 -10.16
C PRO A 474 -0.70 -18.63 -11.34
N GLY A 475 -1.50 -18.30 -12.34
CA GLY A 475 -1.71 -19.14 -13.53
C GLY A 475 -0.44 -19.42 -14.32
N PRO A 476 0.25 -18.41 -14.88
CA PRO A 476 1.51 -18.60 -15.61
C PRO A 476 2.62 -19.24 -14.77
N LEU A 477 2.73 -18.91 -13.47
CA LEU A 477 3.73 -19.47 -12.57
C LEU A 477 3.54 -20.98 -12.35
N GLN A 478 2.28 -21.46 -12.33
CA GLN A 478 1.96 -22.88 -12.09
C GLN A 478 1.94 -23.72 -13.36
N SER A 479 1.76 -23.10 -14.54
CA SER A 479 1.60 -23.79 -15.82
C SER A 479 2.91 -24.20 -16.50
N GLY A 480 4.09 -23.80 -15.98
CA GLY A 480 5.40 -23.98 -16.61
C GLY A 480 5.72 -22.94 -17.71
N MET A 481 4.80 -22.06 -18.04
CA MET A 481 4.97 -21.03 -19.10
C MET A 481 6.16 -20.10 -18.82
N VAL A 482 6.39 -19.77 -17.54
CA VAL A 482 7.53 -18.92 -17.12
C VAL A 482 8.87 -19.58 -17.41
N ASP A 483 8.98 -20.87 -17.13
CA ASP A 483 10.22 -21.63 -17.36
C ASP A 483 10.50 -21.78 -18.87
N ASP A 484 9.45 -22.03 -19.67
CA ASP A 484 9.55 -22.08 -21.14
C ASP A 484 10.00 -20.72 -21.71
N PHE A 485 9.40 -19.63 -21.27
CA PHE A 485 9.75 -18.27 -21.73
C PHE A 485 11.23 -17.98 -21.44
N ILE A 486 11.69 -18.21 -20.18
CA ILE A 486 13.08 -17.96 -19.77
C ILE A 486 14.05 -18.84 -20.56
N ALA A 487 13.76 -20.12 -20.70
CA ALA A 487 14.61 -21.06 -21.44
C ALA A 487 14.79 -20.63 -22.91
N ARG A 488 13.70 -20.23 -23.56
CA ARG A 488 13.71 -19.77 -24.96
C ARG A 488 14.40 -18.41 -25.11
N LYS A 489 14.16 -17.46 -24.20
CA LYS A 489 14.86 -16.17 -24.20
C LYS A 489 16.40 -16.34 -24.12
N HIS A 490 16.87 -17.26 -23.31
CA HIS A 490 18.31 -17.50 -23.13
C HIS A 490 18.91 -18.58 -24.04
N SER A 491 18.10 -19.12 -24.97
CA SER A 491 18.61 -20.08 -25.95
C SER A 491 19.63 -19.42 -26.85
N THR A 492 20.78 -20.09 -27.00
CA THR A 492 21.85 -19.68 -27.92
C THR A 492 21.47 -19.95 -29.41
N ASN A 493 20.49 -20.82 -29.62
CA ASN A 493 19.98 -21.17 -30.95
C ASN A 493 18.53 -20.72 -31.11
N GLN A 494 18.33 -19.44 -31.38
CA GLN A 494 16.98 -18.87 -31.65
C GLN A 494 16.30 -19.49 -32.89
N ALA A 495 17.04 -20.12 -33.78
CA ALA A 495 16.50 -20.83 -34.96
C ALA A 495 15.71 -22.10 -34.58
N GLU A 496 15.85 -22.65 -33.41
CA GLU A 496 15.14 -23.82 -32.89
C GLU A 496 13.85 -23.49 -32.14
N ILE A 497 13.48 -22.22 -32.02
CA ILE A 497 12.22 -21.83 -31.35
C ILE A 497 11.05 -22.30 -32.20
N ASP A 498 10.19 -23.15 -31.63
CA ASP A 498 8.93 -23.58 -32.26
C ASP A 498 7.88 -22.46 -32.15
N TYR A 499 7.62 -21.82 -33.29
CA TYR A 499 6.56 -20.81 -33.43
C TYR A 499 5.21 -21.44 -33.80
N LEU A 500 5.05 -22.75 -33.70
CA LEU A 500 3.86 -23.55 -34.04
C LEU A 500 3.50 -23.59 -35.54
N HIS A 501 3.61 -22.48 -36.24
CA HIS A 501 3.40 -22.34 -37.68
C HIS A 501 4.27 -21.16 -38.18
N PRO A 502 4.83 -21.27 -39.45
CA PRO A 502 5.68 -20.20 -39.97
C PRO A 502 5.01 -18.81 -39.97
N ASP A 503 3.71 -18.74 -40.27
CA ASP A 503 2.95 -17.48 -40.34
C ASP A 503 2.72 -16.85 -38.95
N LEU A 504 2.94 -17.62 -37.90
CA LEU A 504 2.82 -17.12 -36.53
C LEU A 504 4.13 -16.54 -35.94
N LYS A 505 5.24 -16.68 -36.69
CA LYS A 505 6.50 -16.11 -36.22
C LYS A 505 6.40 -14.61 -35.92
N PRO A 506 5.82 -13.75 -36.78
CA PRO A 506 5.68 -12.32 -36.50
C PRO A 506 4.85 -12.03 -35.20
N VAL A 507 3.85 -12.88 -34.92
CA VAL A 507 2.95 -12.73 -33.77
C VAL A 507 3.60 -13.17 -32.47
N LEU A 508 4.47 -14.20 -32.53
CA LEU A 508 5.04 -14.84 -31.33
C LEU A 508 6.53 -14.56 -31.11
N GLU A 509 7.18 -13.80 -31.99
CA GLU A 509 8.62 -13.53 -31.92
C GLU A 509 8.99 -12.75 -30.66
N GLU A 510 8.20 -11.73 -30.30
CA GLU A 510 8.38 -10.92 -29.09
C GLU A 510 8.32 -11.76 -27.80
N THR A 511 7.55 -12.86 -27.81
CA THR A 511 7.37 -13.75 -26.65
C THR A 511 8.06 -15.09 -26.81
N TYR A 512 9.03 -15.18 -27.71
CA TYR A 512 9.84 -16.40 -27.97
C TYR A 512 8.97 -17.66 -28.23
N GLY A 513 7.89 -17.51 -28.99
CA GLY A 513 6.97 -18.63 -29.31
C GLY A 513 6.01 -19.02 -28.18
N VAL A 514 5.93 -18.25 -27.11
CA VAL A 514 4.97 -18.47 -26.01
C VAL A 514 3.72 -17.62 -26.24
N ILE A 515 2.54 -18.20 -26.18
CA ILE A 515 1.26 -17.46 -26.22
C ILE A 515 1.05 -16.84 -24.83
N LEU A 516 1.34 -15.57 -24.68
CA LEU A 516 1.30 -14.84 -23.41
C LEU A 516 0.13 -13.86 -23.32
N TYR A 517 -0.13 -13.13 -24.44
CA TYR A 517 -1.10 -12.05 -24.46
C TYR A 517 -2.43 -12.48 -25.10
N GLN A 518 -3.51 -11.84 -24.67
CA GLN A 518 -4.83 -12.01 -25.24
C GLN A 518 -4.87 -11.58 -26.70
N GLU A 519 -4.14 -10.54 -27.03
CA GLU A 519 -3.96 -10.01 -28.38
C GLU A 519 -3.33 -11.05 -29.32
N GLN A 520 -2.37 -11.82 -28.85
CA GLN A 520 -1.77 -12.93 -29.63
C GLN A 520 -2.80 -14.02 -29.96
N VAL A 521 -3.71 -14.35 -29.05
CA VAL A 521 -4.80 -15.29 -29.32
C VAL A 521 -5.68 -14.76 -30.44
N MET A 522 -5.98 -13.45 -30.45
CA MET A 522 -6.78 -12.81 -31.50
C MET A 522 -6.04 -12.80 -32.87
N GLN A 523 -4.77 -12.45 -32.87
CA GLN A 523 -3.92 -12.43 -34.05
C GLN A 523 -3.71 -13.84 -34.64
N ILE A 524 -3.53 -14.86 -33.81
CA ILE A 524 -3.44 -16.26 -34.25
C ILE A 524 -4.73 -16.67 -34.99
N ALA A 525 -5.89 -16.34 -34.42
CA ALA A 525 -7.18 -16.63 -35.01
C ALA A 525 -7.37 -15.89 -36.36
N GLN A 526 -6.94 -14.64 -36.46
CA GLN A 526 -6.97 -13.86 -37.66
C GLN A 526 -6.05 -14.43 -38.73
N VAL A 527 -4.78 -14.67 -38.41
CA VAL A 527 -3.74 -15.08 -39.39
C VAL A 527 -4.04 -16.49 -39.92
N LEU A 528 -4.31 -17.46 -39.04
CA LEU A 528 -4.48 -18.84 -39.44
C LEU A 528 -5.89 -19.17 -39.93
N ALA A 529 -6.92 -18.72 -39.22
CA ALA A 529 -8.30 -19.15 -39.45
C ALA A 529 -9.19 -18.09 -40.11
N GLY A 530 -8.64 -16.86 -40.36
CA GLY A 530 -9.34 -15.82 -41.09
C GLY A 530 -10.44 -15.10 -40.34
N TYR A 531 -10.37 -15.13 -39.03
CA TYR A 531 -11.29 -14.33 -38.19
C TYR A 531 -11.11 -12.84 -38.50
N THR A 532 -12.18 -12.08 -38.40
CA THR A 532 -12.08 -10.64 -38.11
C THR A 532 -11.50 -10.45 -36.72
N LEU A 533 -10.85 -9.34 -36.44
CA LEU A 533 -10.37 -9.06 -35.06
C LEU A 533 -11.53 -9.00 -34.06
N GLY A 534 -12.70 -8.50 -34.50
CA GLY A 534 -13.92 -8.53 -33.69
C GLY A 534 -14.38 -9.95 -33.33
N GLY A 535 -14.45 -10.83 -34.35
CA GLY A 535 -14.77 -12.25 -34.15
C GLY A 535 -13.74 -12.97 -33.30
N ALA A 536 -12.46 -12.60 -33.43
CA ALA A 536 -11.38 -13.15 -32.60
C ALA A 536 -11.48 -12.72 -31.13
N ASP A 537 -11.99 -11.51 -30.82
CA ASP A 537 -12.29 -11.12 -29.43
C ASP A 537 -13.44 -11.97 -28.86
N LEU A 538 -14.47 -12.27 -29.64
CA LEU A 538 -15.53 -13.18 -29.21
C LEU A 538 -14.98 -14.58 -28.90
N LEU A 539 -14.11 -15.14 -29.77
CA LEU A 539 -13.42 -16.41 -29.54
C LEU A 539 -12.62 -16.37 -28.21
N ARG A 540 -11.79 -15.37 -28.01
CA ARG A 540 -11.00 -15.19 -26.78
C ARG A 540 -11.87 -15.17 -25.52
N ARG A 541 -13.02 -14.50 -25.59
CA ARG A 541 -13.98 -14.42 -24.45
C ARG A 541 -14.66 -15.75 -24.18
N ALA A 542 -15.03 -16.47 -25.24
CA ALA A 542 -15.59 -17.83 -25.11
C ALA A 542 -14.60 -18.75 -24.41
N MET A 543 -13.32 -18.70 -24.80
CA MET A 543 -12.24 -19.44 -24.14
C MET A 543 -12.07 -19.03 -22.65
N GLY A 544 -12.19 -17.75 -22.33
CA GLY A 544 -12.13 -17.27 -20.95
C GLY A 544 -13.28 -17.73 -20.07
N LYS A 545 -14.51 -17.80 -20.62
CA LYS A 545 -15.72 -18.25 -19.91
C LYS A 545 -15.84 -19.76 -19.76
N LYS A 546 -15.07 -20.53 -20.55
CA LYS A 546 -14.99 -22.01 -20.53
C LYS A 546 -16.35 -22.71 -20.65
N LYS A 547 -17.28 -22.17 -21.46
CA LYS A 547 -18.56 -22.81 -21.74
C LYS A 547 -18.36 -23.91 -22.80
N PRO A 548 -18.62 -25.20 -22.50
CA PRO A 548 -18.26 -26.32 -23.40
C PRO A 548 -18.89 -26.24 -24.79
N GLU A 549 -20.18 -25.86 -24.88
CA GLU A 549 -20.92 -25.78 -26.13
C GLU A 549 -20.37 -24.68 -27.06
N GLU A 550 -20.05 -23.52 -26.47
CA GLU A 550 -19.50 -22.39 -27.21
C GLU A 550 -18.07 -22.67 -27.67
N MET A 551 -17.30 -23.38 -26.83
CA MET A 551 -15.95 -23.83 -27.18
C MET A 551 -15.92 -24.84 -28.30
N ALA A 552 -16.83 -25.81 -28.31
CA ALA A 552 -16.93 -26.80 -29.40
C ALA A 552 -17.22 -26.11 -30.72
N LYS A 553 -18.15 -25.15 -30.75
CA LYS A 553 -18.49 -24.37 -31.92
C LYS A 553 -17.30 -23.54 -32.45
N GLN A 554 -16.60 -22.87 -31.54
CA GLN A 554 -15.43 -22.06 -31.87
C GLN A 554 -14.26 -22.92 -32.42
N ARG A 555 -14.09 -24.13 -31.87
CA ARG A 555 -13.11 -25.11 -32.39
C ARG A 555 -13.39 -25.49 -33.80
N GLU A 556 -14.63 -25.81 -34.16
CA GLU A 556 -15.03 -26.18 -35.50
C GLU A 556 -14.77 -25.05 -36.49
N ILE A 557 -15.13 -23.81 -36.13
CA ILE A 557 -14.88 -22.61 -36.97
C ILE A 557 -13.38 -22.38 -37.15
N PHE A 558 -12.58 -22.46 -36.08
CA PHE A 558 -11.14 -22.21 -36.17
C PHE A 558 -10.43 -23.27 -37.02
N VAL A 559 -10.66 -24.57 -36.72
CA VAL A 559 -10.02 -25.68 -37.47
C VAL A 559 -10.45 -25.67 -38.93
N GLY A 560 -11.74 -25.45 -39.21
CA GLY A 560 -12.27 -25.35 -40.57
C GLY A 560 -11.63 -24.20 -41.32
N GLY A 561 -11.66 -22.96 -40.80
CA GLY A 561 -11.05 -21.80 -41.41
C GLY A 561 -9.55 -21.92 -41.65
N ALA A 562 -8.81 -22.54 -40.70
CA ALA A 562 -7.38 -22.78 -40.84
C ALA A 562 -7.08 -23.81 -41.93
N THR A 563 -7.88 -24.87 -42.01
CA THR A 563 -7.73 -25.92 -43.04
C THR A 563 -8.00 -25.38 -44.42
N GLU A 564 -9.03 -24.54 -44.60
CA GLU A 564 -9.32 -23.85 -45.85
C GLU A 564 -8.16 -22.96 -46.35
N ARG A 565 -7.36 -22.46 -45.41
CA ARG A 565 -6.16 -21.62 -45.66
C ARG A 565 -4.88 -22.44 -45.82
N GLY A 566 -4.96 -23.77 -45.82
CA GLY A 566 -3.83 -24.67 -46.11
C GLY A 566 -3.06 -25.12 -44.86
N VAL A 567 -3.54 -24.83 -43.64
CA VAL A 567 -2.95 -25.37 -42.43
C VAL A 567 -3.43 -26.80 -42.22
N ALA A 568 -2.51 -27.72 -41.96
CA ALA A 568 -2.87 -29.12 -41.71
C ALA A 568 -3.79 -29.25 -40.47
N GLU A 569 -4.89 -29.98 -40.57
CA GLU A 569 -5.89 -30.13 -39.50
C GLU A 569 -5.30 -30.55 -38.13
N PRO A 570 -4.31 -31.49 -38.06
CA PRO A 570 -3.68 -31.82 -36.80
C PRO A 570 -2.91 -30.61 -36.15
N THR A 571 -2.31 -29.79 -37.00
CA THR A 571 -1.59 -28.59 -36.58
C THR A 571 -2.59 -27.53 -36.09
N ALA A 572 -3.68 -27.29 -36.85
CA ALA A 572 -4.73 -26.37 -36.43
C ALA A 572 -5.38 -26.78 -35.09
N THR A 573 -5.67 -28.06 -34.94
CA THR A 573 -6.22 -28.60 -33.68
C THR A 573 -5.25 -28.43 -32.52
N ARG A 574 -3.97 -28.75 -32.71
CA ARG A 574 -2.93 -28.54 -31.69
C ARG A 574 -2.81 -27.07 -31.25
N ILE A 575 -2.85 -26.15 -32.22
CA ILE A 575 -2.78 -24.71 -31.93
C ILE A 575 -4.00 -24.25 -31.17
N PHE A 576 -5.22 -24.71 -31.54
CA PHE A 576 -6.43 -24.39 -30.83
C PHE A 576 -6.38 -24.90 -29.37
N ASP A 577 -5.92 -26.14 -29.15
CA ASP A 577 -5.75 -26.72 -27.82
C ASP A 577 -4.79 -25.89 -26.95
N LEU A 578 -3.71 -25.39 -27.53
CA LEU A 578 -2.77 -24.49 -26.84
C LEU A 578 -3.42 -23.14 -26.54
N MET A 579 -4.17 -22.57 -27.49
CA MET A 579 -4.91 -21.31 -27.27
C MET A 579 -5.95 -21.48 -26.14
N GLU A 580 -6.71 -22.56 -26.13
CA GLU A 580 -7.69 -22.88 -25.09
C GLU A 580 -7.04 -23.00 -23.71
N LYS A 581 -5.91 -23.73 -23.65
CA LYS A 581 -5.13 -23.88 -22.42
C LYS A 581 -4.64 -22.54 -21.88
N PHE A 582 -4.15 -21.66 -22.74
CA PHE A 582 -3.53 -20.39 -22.36
C PHE A 582 -4.51 -19.21 -22.31
N ALA A 583 -5.64 -19.26 -23.00
CA ALA A 583 -6.63 -18.18 -22.99
C ALA A 583 -7.20 -17.87 -21.58
N GLY A 584 -7.26 -18.89 -20.70
CA GLY A 584 -7.62 -18.70 -19.29
C GLY A 584 -6.58 -17.93 -18.48
N TYR A 585 -5.34 -17.81 -18.99
CA TYR A 585 -4.21 -17.15 -18.34
C TYR A 585 -3.66 -15.97 -19.14
N GLY A 586 -4.11 -15.79 -20.40
CA GLY A 586 -3.70 -14.70 -21.27
C GLY A 586 -3.90 -13.33 -20.60
N PHE A 587 -2.94 -12.42 -20.75
CA PHE A 587 -3.01 -11.09 -20.19
C PHE A 587 -3.27 -10.03 -21.26
N ASN A 588 -3.85 -8.92 -20.88
CA ASN A 588 -4.03 -7.78 -21.74
C ASN A 588 -2.66 -7.09 -21.99
N LYS A 589 -2.17 -7.12 -23.23
CA LYS A 589 -0.89 -6.51 -23.61
C LYS A 589 -0.90 -5.01 -23.39
N SER A 590 -2.00 -4.34 -23.73
CA SER A 590 -2.17 -2.90 -23.55
C SER A 590 -1.98 -2.49 -22.07
N HIS A 591 -2.60 -3.24 -21.15
CA HIS A 591 -2.41 -3.00 -19.72
C HIS A 591 -0.96 -3.27 -19.27
N SER A 592 -0.35 -4.39 -19.74
CA SER A 592 1.04 -4.69 -19.39
C SER A 592 2.01 -3.63 -19.87
N ALA A 593 1.84 -3.12 -21.09
CA ALA A 593 2.70 -2.10 -21.66
C ALA A 593 2.63 -0.78 -20.89
N ALA A 594 1.40 -0.31 -20.58
CA ALA A 594 1.20 0.90 -19.81
C ALA A 594 1.83 0.81 -18.40
N TYR A 595 1.66 -0.31 -17.72
CA TYR A 595 2.22 -0.50 -16.37
C TYR A 595 3.72 -0.80 -16.39
N ALA A 596 4.23 -1.43 -17.44
CA ALA A 596 5.67 -1.58 -17.65
C ALA A 596 6.36 -0.22 -17.85
N MET A 597 5.68 0.77 -18.44
CA MET A 597 6.18 2.14 -18.58
C MET A 597 6.41 2.78 -17.19
N LEU A 598 5.44 2.71 -16.29
CA LEU A 598 5.60 3.21 -14.92
C LEU A 598 6.70 2.44 -14.15
N SER A 599 6.79 1.12 -14.38
CA SER A 599 7.88 0.32 -13.80
C SER A 599 9.24 0.78 -14.30
N TYR A 600 9.34 1.08 -15.59
CA TYR A 600 10.57 1.59 -16.20
C TYR A 600 10.91 3.00 -15.70
N GLN A 601 9.95 3.92 -15.67
CA GLN A 601 10.14 5.29 -15.17
C GLN A 601 10.63 5.29 -13.72
N THR A 602 10.02 4.47 -12.85
CA THR A 602 10.47 4.35 -11.46
C THR A 602 11.85 3.70 -11.32
N ALA A 603 12.19 2.75 -12.19
CA ALA A 603 13.53 2.15 -12.25
C ALA A 603 14.57 3.15 -12.77
N PHE A 604 14.24 3.95 -13.77
CA PHE A 604 15.08 5.01 -14.31
C PHE A 604 15.41 6.06 -13.26
N LEU A 605 14.39 6.60 -12.57
CA LEU A 605 14.58 7.55 -11.48
C LEU A 605 15.47 6.98 -10.39
N LYS A 606 15.28 5.72 -10.02
CA LYS A 606 16.11 5.05 -9.01
C LYS A 606 17.56 4.85 -9.48
N ALA A 607 17.78 4.58 -10.76
CA ALA A 607 19.11 4.36 -11.32
C ALA A 607 19.93 5.66 -11.44
N HIS A 608 19.32 6.73 -11.89
CA HIS A 608 19.98 8.00 -12.20
C HIS A 608 19.88 9.03 -11.08
N TYR A 609 18.78 9.05 -10.33
CA TYR A 609 18.50 10.03 -9.27
C TYR A 609 18.05 9.33 -7.96
N PRO A 610 18.86 8.41 -7.42
CA PRO A 610 18.44 7.59 -6.30
C PRO A 610 18.04 8.39 -5.06
N ALA A 611 18.70 9.49 -4.75
CA ALA A 611 18.36 10.34 -3.60
C ALA A 611 16.99 11.01 -3.77
N ALA A 612 16.71 11.58 -4.93
CA ALA A 612 15.43 12.22 -5.23
C ALA A 612 14.29 11.19 -5.25
N PHE A 613 14.51 10.05 -5.91
CA PHE A 613 13.52 8.98 -5.95
C PHE A 613 13.19 8.44 -4.55
N MET A 614 14.21 8.13 -3.74
CA MET A 614 13.99 7.61 -2.39
C MET A 614 13.36 8.65 -1.46
N ALA A 615 13.69 9.93 -1.59
CA ALA A 615 13.03 11.02 -0.86
C ALA A 615 11.54 11.09 -1.21
N ALA A 616 11.17 10.99 -2.48
CA ALA A 616 9.78 10.97 -2.93
C ALA A 616 9.03 9.73 -2.42
N VAL A 617 9.64 8.54 -2.51
CA VAL A 617 9.06 7.28 -1.99
C VAL A 617 8.82 7.36 -0.49
N MET A 618 9.82 7.82 0.29
CA MET A 618 9.69 7.96 1.75
C MET A 618 8.63 9.00 2.12
N SER A 619 8.52 10.08 1.33
CA SER A 619 7.47 11.10 1.50
C SER A 619 6.08 10.55 1.26
N ALA A 620 5.91 9.67 0.28
CA ALA A 620 4.64 9.02 0.00
C ALA A 620 4.24 7.96 1.05
N ASP A 621 5.18 7.51 1.89
CA ASP A 621 5.00 6.52 2.95
C ASP A 621 5.19 7.11 4.37
N LEU A 622 5.02 8.43 4.55
CA LEU A 622 5.24 9.14 5.84
C LEU A 622 4.57 8.45 7.04
N ASP A 623 3.35 7.97 6.87
CA ASP A 623 2.55 7.37 7.94
C ASP A 623 2.87 5.87 8.17
N ASN A 624 3.69 5.27 7.30
CA ASN A 624 4.01 3.84 7.36
C ASN A 624 5.43 3.60 7.88
N THR A 625 5.58 3.59 9.19
CA THR A 625 6.88 3.40 9.85
C THR A 625 7.60 2.11 9.44
N ASP A 626 6.88 0.99 9.31
CA ASP A 626 7.49 -0.30 8.93
C ASP A 626 8.06 -0.24 7.52
N ARG A 627 7.39 0.49 6.63
CA ARG A 627 7.88 0.75 5.28
C ARG A 627 9.11 1.65 5.29
N LEU A 628 9.11 2.74 6.08
CA LEU A 628 10.26 3.63 6.22
C LEU A 628 11.52 2.90 6.71
N VAL A 629 11.37 1.94 7.63
CA VAL A 629 12.47 1.10 8.08
C VAL A 629 13.07 0.29 6.94
N THR A 630 12.23 -0.31 6.09
CA THR A 630 12.68 -1.06 4.91
C THR A 630 13.36 -0.16 3.87
N LEU A 631 12.82 1.03 3.66
CA LEU A 631 13.38 2.02 2.72
C LEU A 631 14.72 2.58 3.21
N LYS A 632 14.91 2.77 4.52
CA LYS A 632 16.22 3.12 5.10
C LYS A 632 17.28 2.10 4.75
N ASP A 633 16.96 0.79 4.88
CA ASP A 633 17.90 -0.27 4.53
C ASP A 633 18.25 -0.26 3.03
N ASP A 634 17.29 0.08 2.18
CA ASP A 634 17.53 0.21 0.73
C ASP A 634 18.39 1.44 0.42
N CYS A 635 18.14 2.60 1.09
CA CYS A 635 18.99 3.78 0.99
C CYS A 635 20.46 3.43 1.31
N ARG A 636 20.71 2.68 2.39
CA ARG A 636 22.06 2.24 2.77
C ARG A 636 22.71 1.39 1.66
N LYS A 637 21.95 0.48 1.04
CA LYS A 637 22.46 -0.36 -0.08
C LYS A 637 22.80 0.46 -1.32
N LEU A 638 22.09 1.58 -1.52
CA LEU A 638 22.37 2.54 -2.59
C LEU A 638 23.49 3.53 -2.25
N GLY A 639 24.07 3.47 -1.05
CA GLY A 639 25.08 4.40 -0.58
C GLY A 639 24.54 5.79 -0.23
N LEU A 640 23.24 5.90 0.06
CA LEU A 640 22.59 7.13 0.46
C LEU A 640 22.62 7.30 1.99
N GLU A 641 22.86 8.51 2.44
CA GLU A 641 22.85 8.88 3.86
C GLU A 641 21.49 9.50 4.23
N LEU A 642 20.87 8.99 5.27
CA LEU A 642 19.63 9.53 5.81
C LEU A 642 19.97 10.41 7.03
N ALA A 643 19.87 11.73 6.87
CA ALA A 643 20.15 12.71 7.90
C ALA A 643 18.98 12.90 8.85
N VAL A 644 19.28 13.22 10.12
CA VAL A 644 18.26 13.55 11.14
C VAL A 644 17.40 14.73 10.70
N PRO A 645 16.12 14.79 11.12
CA PRO A 645 15.29 15.96 10.85
C PRO A 645 15.89 17.22 11.48
N SER A 646 15.58 18.38 10.92
CA SER A 646 15.99 19.68 11.44
C SER A 646 14.87 20.70 11.33
N VAL A 647 14.53 21.39 12.42
CA VAL A 647 13.54 22.50 12.39
C VAL A 647 14.00 23.64 11.51
N ASN A 648 15.29 23.76 11.23
CA ASN A 648 15.87 24.81 10.42
C ASN A 648 16.02 24.47 8.93
N ARG A 649 16.08 23.16 8.60
CA ARG A 649 16.37 22.71 7.23
C ARG A 649 15.29 21.85 6.62
N SER A 650 14.64 20.98 7.42
CA SER A 650 13.66 20.04 6.89
C SER A 650 12.37 20.70 6.42
N ALA A 651 11.78 20.11 5.39
CA ALA A 651 10.42 20.36 4.95
C ALA A 651 9.43 19.38 5.63
N TYR A 652 8.17 19.45 5.24
CA TYR A 652 7.19 18.46 5.66
C TYR A 652 7.55 17.07 5.12
N HIS A 653 7.89 16.98 3.86
CA HIS A 653 8.33 15.79 3.16
C HIS A 653 9.85 15.60 3.30
N PHE A 654 10.33 14.38 2.99
CA PHE A 654 11.76 14.13 2.82
C PHE A 654 12.31 14.97 1.66
N SER A 655 13.53 15.43 1.76
CA SER A 655 14.18 16.25 0.74
C SER A 655 15.63 15.81 0.52
N VAL A 656 16.20 16.18 -0.62
CA VAL A 656 17.60 15.86 -0.93
C VAL A 656 18.53 16.87 -0.24
N SER A 657 19.64 16.40 0.28
CA SER A 657 20.68 17.21 0.93
C SER A 657 22.05 16.83 0.38
N GLY A 658 22.61 17.64 -0.49
CA GLY A 658 23.82 17.29 -1.23
C GLY A 658 23.58 16.18 -2.25
N ASP A 659 24.64 15.56 -2.76
CA ASP A 659 24.54 14.60 -3.86
C ASP A 659 23.93 13.24 -3.43
N ASN A 660 24.24 12.77 -2.21
CA ASN A 660 23.87 11.44 -1.72
C ASN A 660 23.12 11.47 -0.38
N GLY A 661 22.66 12.62 0.08
CA GLY A 661 21.97 12.78 1.35
C GLY A 661 20.45 12.93 1.18
N ILE A 662 19.70 12.34 2.10
CA ILE A 662 18.27 12.54 2.25
C ILE A 662 18.04 13.13 3.64
N LEU A 663 17.39 14.28 3.71
CA LEU A 663 17.01 14.93 4.96
C LEU A 663 15.64 14.43 5.40
N TYR A 664 15.55 13.99 6.64
CA TYR A 664 14.31 13.44 7.20
C TYR A 664 13.20 14.51 7.26
N GLY A 665 12.01 14.20 6.77
CA GLY A 665 10.85 15.09 6.77
C GLY A 665 10.25 15.27 8.16
N LEU A 666 9.88 16.50 8.52
CA LEU A 666 9.24 16.79 9.81
C LEU A 666 7.87 16.12 9.96
N GLY A 667 7.17 15.91 8.84
CA GLY A 667 5.87 15.23 8.82
C GLY A 667 5.93 13.74 9.21
N ALA A 668 7.10 13.12 9.12
CA ALA A 668 7.30 11.72 9.53
C ALA A 668 7.60 11.56 11.02
N ILE A 669 7.70 12.66 11.79
CA ILE A 669 7.87 12.62 13.25
C ILE A 669 6.50 12.34 13.89
N LYS A 670 6.40 11.28 14.66
CA LYS A 670 5.16 10.86 15.32
C LYS A 670 4.62 11.96 16.24
N GLY A 671 3.38 12.32 16.06
CA GLY A 671 2.71 13.35 16.87
C GLY A 671 2.96 14.79 16.41
N VAL A 672 3.62 14.99 15.26
CA VAL A 672 3.80 16.31 14.64
C VAL A 672 2.87 16.40 13.44
N GLY A 673 1.78 17.14 13.56
CA GLY A 673 0.77 17.29 12.52
C GLY A 673 1.20 18.24 11.39
N ARG A 674 0.59 18.11 10.21
CA ARG A 674 0.87 18.93 9.02
C ARG A 674 0.76 20.42 9.30
N GLY A 675 -0.33 20.86 9.96
CA GLY A 675 -0.53 22.27 10.26
C GLY A 675 0.53 22.85 11.21
N ALA A 676 1.12 22.03 12.10
CA ALA A 676 2.24 22.45 12.94
C ALA A 676 3.51 22.68 12.11
N VAL A 677 3.83 21.74 11.22
CA VAL A 677 5.02 21.83 10.34
C VAL A 677 4.90 23.00 9.37
N GLU A 678 3.75 23.19 8.73
CA GLU A 678 3.52 24.31 7.81
C GLU A 678 3.62 25.66 8.51
N SER A 679 3.11 25.76 9.75
CA SER A 679 3.24 26.98 10.57
C SER A 679 4.70 27.28 10.92
N LEU A 680 5.45 26.25 11.32
CA LEU A 680 6.88 26.35 11.65
C LEU A 680 7.72 26.78 10.43
N ILE A 681 7.48 26.16 9.26
CA ILE A 681 8.22 26.49 8.03
C ILE A 681 7.93 27.93 7.61
N ARG A 682 6.67 28.34 7.60
CA ARG A 682 6.28 29.72 7.24
C ARG A 682 6.96 30.75 8.13
N GLU A 683 6.99 30.51 9.44
CA GLU A 683 7.64 31.40 10.40
C GLU A 683 9.17 31.42 10.21
N ARG A 684 9.78 30.29 9.93
CA ARG A 684 11.19 30.18 9.60
C ARG A 684 11.56 30.97 8.33
N GLU A 685 10.72 30.92 7.31
CA GLU A 685 10.93 31.65 6.05
C GLU A 685 10.74 33.17 6.24
N ALA A 686 9.81 33.59 7.08
CA ALA A 686 9.53 34.98 7.35
C ALA A 686 10.59 35.65 8.23
N SER A 687 11.05 34.96 9.27
CA SER A 687 11.86 35.54 10.35
C SER A 687 13.27 34.93 10.48
N GLY A 688 13.64 34.01 9.57
CA GLY A 688 14.94 33.35 9.55
C GLY A 688 15.02 32.12 10.48
N PRO A 689 16.16 31.41 10.49
CA PRO A 689 16.35 30.18 11.24
C PRO A 689 16.22 30.40 12.76
N TYR A 690 15.77 29.36 13.44
CA TYR A 690 15.66 29.33 14.89
C TYR A 690 17.04 29.09 15.52
N ARG A 691 17.38 29.84 16.57
CA ARG A 691 18.72 29.81 17.22
C ARG A 691 18.71 29.06 18.56
N SER A 692 17.57 28.97 19.22
CA SER A 692 17.43 28.33 20.52
C SER A 692 16.01 27.81 20.76
N LEU A 693 15.87 26.89 21.75
CA LEU A 693 14.57 26.37 22.14
C LEU A 693 13.60 27.46 22.62
N VAL A 694 14.09 28.44 23.38
CA VAL A 694 13.26 29.55 23.89
C VAL A 694 12.76 30.44 22.75
N GLU A 695 13.64 30.79 21.81
CA GLU A 695 13.26 31.54 20.60
C GLU A 695 12.24 30.75 19.78
N PHE A 696 12.49 29.46 19.57
CA PHE A 696 11.58 28.57 18.85
C PHE A 696 10.19 28.58 19.48
N CYS A 697 10.08 28.34 20.80
CA CYS A 697 8.81 28.34 21.51
C CYS A 697 8.11 29.72 21.46
N ARG A 698 8.83 30.85 21.42
CA ARG A 698 8.21 32.19 21.33
C ARG A 698 7.63 32.50 19.94
N ARG A 699 8.21 31.92 18.90
CA ARG A 699 7.88 32.21 17.48
C ARG A 699 6.82 31.27 16.92
N VAL A 700 6.74 30.02 17.42
CA VAL A 700 5.79 29.06 16.90
C VAL A 700 4.37 29.27 17.46
N ASP A 701 3.38 28.87 16.67
CA ASP A 701 1.96 28.90 17.03
C ASP A 701 1.63 27.74 18.00
N HIS A 702 1.41 28.05 19.27
CA HIS A 702 1.14 27.07 20.33
C HIS A 702 -0.19 26.32 20.18
N ASP A 703 -1.15 26.87 19.43
CA ASP A 703 -2.41 26.19 19.14
C ASP A 703 -2.18 25.01 18.19
N LYS A 704 -1.13 25.08 17.36
CA LYS A 704 -0.75 24.03 16.41
C LYS A 704 0.42 23.16 16.89
N VAL A 705 1.40 23.78 17.56
CA VAL A 705 2.61 23.09 18.06
C VAL A 705 2.48 22.84 19.57
N ASN A 706 1.83 21.75 19.93
CA ASN A 706 1.62 21.42 21.34
C ASN A 706 2.87 20.81 22.00
N ARG A 707 2.86 20.67 23.33
CA ARG A 707 3.98 20.13 24.11
C ARG A 707 4.45 18.74 23.63
N ARG A 708 3.53 17.85 23.21
CA ARG A 708 3.91 16.51 22.71
C ARG A 708 4.70 16.60 21.41
N ALA A 709 4.33 17.53 20.53
CA ALA A 709 5.07 17.78 19.30
C ALA A 709 6.49 18.30 19.59
N LEU A 710 6.64 19.22 20.55
CA LEU A 710 7.94 19.74 20.99
C LEU A 710 8.82 18.61 21.56
N GLU A 711 8.28 17.78 22.46
CA GLU A 711 8.98 16.61 23.00
C GLU A 711 9.41 15.63 21.90
N ALA A 712 8.55 15.38 20.91
CA ALA A 712 8.86 14.51 19.78
C ALA A 712 9.96 15.10 18.87
N MET A 713 9.94 16.41 18.62
CA MET A 713 10.98 17.10 17.86
C MET A 713 12.35 17.05 18.58
N ILE A 714 12.38 17.20 19.89
CA ILE A 714 13.63 17.05 20.68
C ILE A 714 14.13 15.60 20.60
N LYS A 715 13.26 14.62 20.88
CA LYS A 715 13.62 13.21 20.86
C LYS A 715 14.11 12.73 19.50
N SER A 716 13.56 13.26 18.42
CA SER A 716 13.94 12.92 17.04
C SER A 716 15.26 13.54 16.58
N GLY A 717 15.82 14.50 17.34
CA GLY A 717 17.00 15.26 16.94
C GLY A 717 16.70 16.47 16.05
N ALA A 718 15.43 16.81 15.82
CA ALA A 718 15.06 17.94 14.97
C ALA A 718 15.55 19.30 15.49
N MET A 719 15.98 19.38 16.73
CA MET A 719 16.51 20.58 17.39
C MET A 719 18.01 20.49 17.72
N ASP A 720 18.72 19.50 17.19
CA ASP A 720 20.17 19.32 17.42
C ASP A 720 20.99 20.52 16.88
N ASP A 721 20.46 21.25 15.89
CA ASP A 721 21.08 22.48 15.35
C ASP A 721 21.22 23.60 16.41
N PHE A 722 20.55 23.51 17.56
CA PHE A 722 20.72 24.49 18.67
C PHE A 722 22.01 24.28 19.45
N GLY A 723 22.77 23.22 19.15
CA GLY A 723 24.09 22.97 19.77
C GLY A 723 24.04 22.51 21.23
N GLN A 724 22.89 22.13 21.73
CA GLN A 724 22.68 21.57 23.07
C GLN A 724 22.33 20.07 23.01
N SER A 725 22.66 19.32 24.06
CA SER A 725 22.22 17.93 24.16
C SER A 725 20.69 17.82 24.19
N ARG A 726 20.13 16.76 23.64
CA ARG A 726 18.66 16.50 23.68
C ARG A 726 18.16 16.43 25.12
N ARG A 727 19.00 15.92 26.05
CA ARG A 727 18.73 15.93 27.50
C ARG A 727 18.58 17.34 28.04
N ALA A 728 19.45 18.27 27.67
CA ALA A 728 19.39 19.65 28.10
C ALA A 728 18.15 20.36 27.55
N LEU A 729 17.85 20.17 26.25
CA LEU A 729 16.65 20.71 25.61
C LEU A 729 15.37 20.20 26.28
N MET A 730 15.31 18.91 26.59
CA MET A 730 14.15 18.31 27.28
C MET A 730 13.97 18.84 28.69
N HIS A 731 15.08 19.11 29.39
CA HIS A 731 15.04 19.73 30.72
C HIS A 731 14.57 21.19 30.70
N GLN A 732 14.97 21.95 29.68
CA GLN A 732 14.60 23.37 29.49
C GLN A 732 13.18 23.55 28.98
N LEU A 733 12.58 22.55 28.31
CA LEU A 733 11.30 22.67 27.63
C LEU A 733 10.16 23.24 28.48
N PRO A 734 9.93 22.83 29.75
CA PRO A 734 8.86 23.38 30.58
C PRO A 734 9.02 24.90 30.84
N GLU A 735 10.25 25.37 30.97
CA GLU A 735 10.56 26.80 31.19
C GLU A 735 10.44 27.59 29.90
N ALA A 736 10.89 27.03 28.77
CA ALA A 736 10.73 27.65 27.45
C ALA A 736 9.26 27.87 27.09
N ILE A 737 8.39 26.90 27.33
CA ILE A 737 6.94 27.04 27.15
C ILE A 737 6.36 28.14 28.03
N ARG A 738 6.69 28.14 29.34
CA ARG A 738 6.21 29.18 30.24
C ARG A 738 6.63 30.58 29.82
N SER A 739 7.89 30.71 29.36
CA SER A 739 8.40 31.98 28.84
C SER A 739 7.66 32.45 27.58
N ALA A 740 7.33 31.50 26.69
CA ALA A 740 6.55 31.79 25.49
C ALA A 740 5.12 32.23 25.82
N ASP A 741 4.44 31.54 26.76
CA ASP A 741 3.10 31.91 27.24
C ASP A 741 3.07 33.31 27.88
N GLN A 742 4.09 33.64 28.69
CA GLN A 742 4.21 35.00 29.27
C GLN A 742 4.40 36.03 28.20
N HIS A 743 5.26 35.81 27.23
CA HIS A 743 5.50 36.71 26.10
C HIS A 743 4.23 36.95 25.28
N ALA A 744 3.50 35.85 24.94
CA ALA A 744 2.24 35.93 24.20
C ALA A 744 1.18 36.76 24.95
N ARG A 745 1.04 36.58 26.28
CA ARG A 745 0.13 37.37 27.11
C ARG A 745 0.53 38.85 27.20
N ALA A 746 1.81 39.14 27.31
CA ALA A 746 2.31 40.52 27.34
C ALA A 746 2.04 41.23 26.02
N THR A 747 2.27 40.56 24.89
CA THR A 747 2.00 41.09 23.56
C THR A 747 0.50 41.29 23.33
N ALA A 748 -0.35 40.35 23.72
CA ALA A 748 -1.81 40.46 23.63
C ALA A 748 -2.39 41.54 24.53
N ALA A 749 -1.76 41.82 25.70
CA ALA A 749 -2.16 42.93 26.60
C ALA A 749 -1.71 44.30 26.14
N GLY A 750 -1.01 44.42 25.00
CA GLY A 750 -0.52 45.69 24.47
C GLY A 750 0.54 46.36 25.38
N GLN A 751 1.15 45.62 26.27
CA GLN A 751 2.28 46.09 27.07
C GLN A 751 3.55 46.12 26.20
N ASN A 752 3.54 46.98 25.19
CA ASN A 752 4.79 47.48 24.62
C ASN A 752 5.50 48.34 25.66
N ASP A 753 6.77 48.02 25.80
CA ASP A 753 7.65 48.71 26.76
C ASP A 753 7.43 50.24 26.74
N MET A 754 7.06 50.85 27.88
CA MET A 754 6.64 52.25 28.03
C MET A 754 7.77 53.27 27.73
N PHE A 755 8.95 52.76 27.28
CA PHE A 755 10.12 53.59 26.99
C PHE A 755 10.59 53.58 25.54
N GLY A 756 9.95 52.84 24.62
CA GLY A 756 10.23 52.94 23.15
C GLY A 756 11.68 52.64 22.77
N LEU A 757 12.46 52.04 23.61
CA LEU A 757 13.79 51.56 23.31
C LEU A 757 13.63 50.13 22.80
N GLU A 758 13.59 49.94 21.50
CA GLU A 758 14.07 48.73 20.88
C GLU A 758 15.55 48.55 21.26
N ALA A 759 15.77 48.08 22.52
CA ALA A 759 17.05 47.46 22.80
C ALA A 759 17.08 46.20 21.91
N PRO A 760 18.10 46.03 21.06
CA PRO A 760 18.35 44.75 20.48
C PRO A 760 18.38 43.75 21.67
N VAL A 761 17.64 42.65 21.57
CA VAL A 761 17.59 41.62 22.60
C VAL A 761 19.05 41.24 22.88
N GLU A 762 19.64 41.96 23.87
CA GLU A 762 20.99 41.66 24.33
C GLU A 762 21.01 40.24 24.81
N GLU A 763 22.06 39.54 24.46
CA GLU A 763 22.46 38.19 24.87
C GLU A 763 22.36 37.92 26.39
N SER A 764 22.04 38.95 27.21
CA SER A 764 22.03 38.89 28.67
C SER A 764 20.79 38.32 29.35
N GLN A 765 19.76 37.84 28.63
CA GLN A 765 18.60 37.16 29.18
C GLN A 765 18.35 35.76 28.57
N GLN A 766 19.32 35.22 27.83
CA GLN A 766 19.28 33.79 27.59
C GLN A 766 19.50 33.07 28.92
N PRO A 767 18.57 32.18 29.35
CA PRO A 767 18.86 31.31 30.50
C PRO A 767 20.18 30.60 30.17
N ALA A 768 21.13 30.65 31.14
CA ALA A 768 22.46 30.10 30.97
C ALA A 768 22.33 28.71 30.34
N ALA A 769 23.03 28.48 29.22
CA ALA A 769 23.00 27.21 28.54
C ALA A 769 23.29 26.11 29.57
N ILE A 770 22.29 25.29 29.89
CA ILE A 770 22.45 24.19 30.81
C ILE A 770 23.27 23.14 30.10
N ASN A 771 24.54 23.06 30.48
CA ASN A 771 25.46 22.06 29.91
C ASN A 771 25.24 20.73 30.64
N LEU A 772 24.25 19.96 30.19
CA LEU A 772 24.02 18.58 30.62
C LEU A 772 24.63 17.65 29.58
N GLU A 773 25.36 16.64 30.08
CA GLU A 773 25.78 15.54 29.24
C GLU A 773 24.59 14.89 28.55
N GLU A 774 24.80 14.39 27.32
CA GLU A 774 23.72 13.74 26.55
C GLU A 774 23.22 12.48 27.28
N TRP A 775 22.02 12.04 26.93
CA TRP A 775 21.49 10.76 27.38
C TRP A 775 22.46 9.61 27.07
N PRO A 776 22.50 8.58 27.89
CA PRO A 776 23.20 7.33 27.53
C PRO A 776 22.67 6.85 26.16
N GLU A 777 23.57 6.32 25.31
CA GLU A 777 23.28 5.95 23.94
C GLU A 777 21.98 5.13 23.80
N ARG A 778 21.75 4.16 24.68
CA ARG A 778 20.51 3.37 24.70
C ARG A 778 19.26 4.21 24.87
N LEU A 779 19.28 5.18 25.79
CA LEU A 779 18.14 6.07 26.03
C LEU A 779 17.94 7.03 24.85
N LEU A 780 19.03 7.53 24.28
CA LEU A 780 19.02 8.36 23.09
C LEU A 780 18.35 7.63 21.90
N LEU A 781 18.82 6.41 21.58
CA LEU A 781 18.27 5.60 20.51
C LEU A 781 16.83 5.16 20.76
N SER A 782 16.47 4.83 22.01
CA SER A 782 15.08 4.48 22.35
C SER A 782 14.14 5.69 22.21
N SER A 783 14.59 6.88 22.59
CA SER A 783 13.84 8.14 22.42
C SER A 783 13.66 8.50 20.94
N GLU A 784 14.71 8.32 20.15
CA GLU A 784 14.66 8.48 18.69
C GLU A 784 13.66 7.51 18.05
N LYS A 785 13.70 6.24 18.42
CA LYS A 785 12.75 5.24 17.94
C LYS A 785 11.31 5.54 18.36
N GLU A 786 11.10 6.07 19.57
CA GLU A 786 9.77 6.50 20.01
C GLU A 786 9.20 7.59 19.10
N ALA A 787 10.02 8.58 18.73
CA ALA A 787 9.63 9.72 17.92
C ALA A 787 9.57 9.41 16.41
N LEU A 788 10.54 8.67 15.87
CA LEU A 788 10.66 8.38 14.44
C LEU A 788 10.10 6.99 14.05
N GLY A 789 10.01 6.08 15.01
CA GLY A 789 9.65 4.68 14.79
C GLY A 789 10.78 3.80 14.27
N LEU A 790 11.97 4.36 14.07
CA LEU A 790 13.18 3.68 13.63
C LEU A 790 14.42 4.24 14.33
N TYR A 791 15.51 3.50 14.30
CA TYR A 791 16.81 3.97 14.74
C TYR A 791 17.50 4.68 13.57
N LEU A 792 17.87 5.94 13.73
CA LEU A 792 18.45 6.75 12.66
C LEU A 792 19.94 7.03 12.88
N THR A 793 20.32 7.52 14.09
CA THR A 793 21.71 7.92 14.39
C THR A 793 22.61 6.77 14.80
N GLY A 794 22.05 5.61 15.13
CA GLY A 794 22.79 4.42 15.56
C GLY A 794 21.92 3.17 15.56
N HIS A 795 22.47 2.06 16.06
CA HIS A 795 21.72 0.83 16.25
C HIS A 795 22.09 0.20 17.60
N PRO A 796 21.12 -0.25 18.43
CA PRO A 796 21.40 -0.79 19.77
C PRO A 796 22.37 -1.99 19.77
N PHE A 797 22.41 -2.75 18.69
CA PHE A 797 23.33 -3.87 18.54
C PHE A 797 24.80 -3.44 18.46
N ASN A 798 25.08 -2.19 18.04
CA ASN A 798 26.45 -1.70 17.88
C ASN A 798 27.24 -1.72 19.20
N ALA A 799 26.57 -1.47 20.31
CA ALA A 799 27.17 -1.53 21.64
C ALA A 799 27.72 -2.91 22.01
N VAL A 800 27.16 -3.97 21.45
CA VAL A 800 27.55 -5.36 21.74
C VAL A 800 28.14 -6.09 20.53
N ARG A 801 28.26 -5.42 19.40
CA ARG A 801 28.74 -6.00 18.13
C ARG A 801 30.13 -6.63 18.23
N ALA A 802 31.04 -5.95 18.91
CA ALA A 802 32.42 -6.44 19.09
C ALA A 802 32.46 -7.74 19.92
N ASP A 803 31.62 -7.81 20.96
CA ASP A 803 31.48 -8.97 21.81
C ASP A 803 30.80 -10.13 21.06
N ALA A 804 29.69 -9.83 20.39
CA ALA A 804 28.90 -10.80 19.62
C ALA A 804 29.76 -11.54 18.57
N ARG A 805 30.63 -10.85 17.86
CA ARG A 805 31.55 -11.46 16.88
C ARG A 805 32.45 -12.57 17.43
N CYS A 806 32.64 -12.62 18.75
CA CYS A 806 33.47 -13.66 19.39
C CYS A 806 32.72 -14.99 19.54
N PHE A 807 31.40 -15.03 19.37
CA PHE A 807 30.60 -16.24 19.61
C PHE A 807 29.47 -16.46 18.60
N VAL A 808 29.31 -15.61 17.56
CA VAL A 808 28.42 -15.86 16.43
C VAL A 808 29.20 -16.41 15.23
N ASP A 809 28.52 -17.17 14.38
CA ASP A 809 29.09 -17.76 13.17
C ASP A 809 29.16 -16.80 11.98
N GLY A 810 28.43 -15.67 12.03
CA GLY A 810 28.40 -14.63 11.00
C GLY A 810 27.40 -13.53 11.29
N ASN A 811 27.46 -12.47 10.50
CA ASN A 811 26.45 -11.41 10.53
C ASN A 811 25.18 -11.86 9.83
N LEU A 812 24.03 -11.32 10.22
CA LEU A 812 22.74 -11.67 9.62
C LEU A 812 22.69 -11.31 8.13
N GLY A 813 23.26 -10.16 7.74
CA GLY A 813 23.34 -9.71 6.36
C GLY A 813 24.12 -10.65 5.45
N ASP A 814 25.28 -11.14 5.91
CA ASP A 814 26.14 -12.04 5.15
C ASP A 814 25.46 -13.40 4.95
N LEU A 815 24.86 -13.94 6.01
CA LEU A 815 24.12 -15.21 5.96
C LEU A 815 22.88 -15.12 5.06
N ALA A 816 22.17 -14.00 5.09
CA ALA A 816 21.01 -13.77 4.24
C ALA A 816 21.37 -13.61 2.75
N ALA A 817 22.59 -13.15 2.46
CA ALA A 817 23.13 -12.98 1.10
C ALA A 817 23.72 -14.27 0.51
N GLU A 818 23.89 -15.34 1.28
CA GLU A 818 24.39 -16.60 0.77
C GLU A 818 23.54 -17.11 -0.41
N PRO A 819 24.14 -17.64 -1.49
CA PRO A 819 23.37 -18.14 -2.62
C PRO A 819 22.49 -19.32 -2.20
N PRO A 820 21.29 -19.47 -2.75
CA PRO A 820 20.43 -20.63 -2.47
C PRO A 820 21.07 -21.94 -2.91
N PRO A 821 20.83 -23.04 -2.21
CA PRO A 821 21.40 -24.34 -2.58
C PRO A 821 20.85 -24.79 -3.94
N PRO A 822 21.64 -25.53 -4.77
CA PRO A 822 21.22 -26.05 -6.06
C PRO A 822 19.95 -26.90 -5.96
N ARG A 823 19.03 -26.77 -6.92
CA ARG A 823 17.70 -27.45 -6.91
C ARG A 823 17.75 -28.99 -6.88
N GLY A 824 18.87 -29.63 -7.17
CA GLY A 824 19.05 -31.09 -7.17
C GLY A 824 19.60 -31.69 -5.86
N GLU A 825 20.17 -30.89 -4.98
CA GLU A 825 20.80 -31.33 -3.72
C GLU A 825 19.92 -31.03 -2.47
N ARG A 826 18.64 -30.76 -2.69
CA ARG A 826 17.67 -30.43 -1.61
C ARG A 826 17.20 -31.68 -0.86
N ASP A 827 18.08 -32.60 -0.59
CA ASP A 827 17.79 -33.68 0.33
C ASP A 827 17.67 -33.10 1.75
N TYR A 828 16.46 -33.22 2.32
CA TYR A 828 16.10 -32.65 3.64
C TYR A 828 16.99 -33.15 4.79
N SER A 829 17.90 -34.09 4.52
CA SER A 829 18.78 -34.69 5.51
C SER A 829 20.21 -34.10 5.57
N GLN A 830 20.72 -33.46 4.52
CA GLN A 830 22.16 -33.16 4.40
C GLN A 830 22.57 -31.68 4.61
N SER A 831 21.66 -30.70 4.61
CA SER A 831 22.05 -29.27 4.77
C SER A 831 21.60 -28.65 6.09
N ARG A 832 21.86 -29.33 7.21
CA ARG A 832 21.65 -28.78 8.56
C ARG A 832 22.93 -28.17 9.09
N ARG A 833 23.40 -27.09 8.47
CA ARG A 833 24.44 -26.26 9.10
C ARG A 833 23.81 -25.58 10.32
N GLU A 834 24.24 -26.01 11.52
CA GLU A 834 23.90 -25.26 12.73
C GLU A 834 24.68 -23.97 12.75
N VAL A 835 23.98 -22.87 12.97
CA VAL A 835 24.56 -21.54 13.09
C VAL A 835 24.08 -20.87 14.36
N THR A 836 24.95 -20.05 14.92
CA THR A 836 24.64 -19.15 16.01
C THR A 836 24.68 -17.73 15.50
N VAL A 837 23.62 -16.98 15.71
CA VAL A 837 23.49 -15.58 15.33
C VAL A 837 23.05 -14.74 16.52
N ALA A 838 23.34 -13.45 16.49
CA ALA A 838 22.84 -12.50 17.47
C ALA A 838 22.14 -11.35 16.76
N GLY A 839 21.07 -10.81 17.35
CA GLY A 839 20.34 -9.68 16.79
C GLY A 839 19.36 -9.08 17.78
N LEU A 840 18.93 -7.88 17.46
CA LEU A 840 17.84 -7.16 18.12
C LEU A 840 16.52 -7.74 17.66
N VAL A 841 15.62 -8.04 18.56
CA VAL A 841 14.26 -8.50 18.25
C VAL A 841 13.45 -7.31 17.74
N MET A 842 13.15 -7.31 16.45
CA MET A 842 12.38 -6.25 15.81
C MET A 842 10.88 -6.50 15.88
N ASP A 843 10.46 -7.74 15.59
CA ASP A 843 9.04 -8.11 15.54
C ASP A 843 8.86 -9.59 15.87
N VAL A 844 7.69 -9.93 16.44
CA VAL A 844 7.30 -11.30 16.78
C VAL A 844 5.90 -11.58 16.21
N ARG A 845 5.82 -12.47 15.21
CA ARG A 845 4.59 -12.79 14.49
C ARG A 845 4.19 -14.24 14.72
N LYS A 846 2.98 -14.47 15.17
CA LYS A 846 2.42 -15.81 15.29
C LYS A 846 1.55 -16.16 14.08
N ARG A 847 1.88 -17.27 13.40
CA ARG A 847 1.10 -17.80 12.27
C ARG A 847 0.80 -19.26 12.50
N GLY A 848 -0.42 -19.57 12.91
CA GLY A 848 -0.82 -20.95 13.26
C GLY A 848 0.08 -21.52 14.37
N ASN A 849 0.68 -22.68 14.14
CA ASN A 849 1.59 -23.35 15.10
C ASN A 849 3.06 -22.87 15.01
N ARG A 850 3.37 -21.87 14.19
CA ARG A 850 4.73 -21.28 14.06
C ARG A 850 4.75 -19.84 14.56
N VAL A 851 5.83 -19.50 15.24
CA VAL A 851 6.15 -18.12 15.61
C VAL A 851 7.38 -17.70 14.82
N SER A 852 7.29 -16.59 14.16
CA SER A 852 8.33 -15.97 13.35
C SER A 852 8.84 -14.74 14.09
N VAL A 853 10.13 -14.63 14.30
CA VAL A 853 10.79 -13.50 14.94
C VAL A 853 11.78 -12.90 13.95
N VAL A 854 11.72 -11.59 13.78
CA VAL A 854 12.66 -10.86 12.93
C VAL A 854 13.79 -10.32 13.80
N LEU A 855 15.01 -10.75 13.51
CA LEU A 855 16.24 -10.26 14.14
C LEU A 855 16.96 -9.28 13.22
N ASP A 856 17.57 -8.24 13.81
CA ASP A 856 18.36 -7.22 13.14
C ASP A 856 19.69 -7.01 13.87
N ASP A 857 20.83 -7.04 13.16
CA ASP A 857 22.16 -6.80 13.70
C ASP A 857 22.84 -5.57 13.08
N ASP A 858 22.06 -4.72 12.42
CA ASP A 858 22.49 -3.55 11.65
C ASP A 858 23.29 -3.90 10.36
N SER A 859 23.65 -5.15 10.11
CA SER A 859 24.19 -5.60 8.81
C SER A 859 23.06 -6.05 7.89
N GLY A 860 21.98 -6.58 8.46
CA GLY A 860 20.82 -7.09 7.77
C GLY A 860 19.80 -7.69 8.73
N ARG A 861 18.73 -8.21 8.15
CA ARG A 861 17.64 -8.87 8.88
C ARG A 861 17.49 -10.31 8.49
N MET A 862 17.17 -11.13 9.46
CA MET A 862 16.86 -12.54 9.25
C MET A 862 15.60 -12.93 10.03
N GLU A 863 14.73 -13.69 9.38
CA GLU A 863 13.60 -14.31 10.05
C GLU A 863 14.03 -15.62 10.71
N VAL A 864 13.75 -15.75 11.99
CA VAL A 864 13.97 -16.98 12.75
C VAL A 864 12.63 -17.56 13.16
N SER A 865 12.46 -18.87 13.06
CA SER A 865 11.18 -19.53 13.28
C SER A 865 11.23 -20.51 14.43
N LEU A 866 10.16 -20.54 15.24
CA LEU A 866 9.95 -21.46 16.34
C LEU A 866 8.59 -22.14 16.21
N PHE A 867 8.49 -23.37 16.70
CA PHE A 867 7.17 -23.95 16.97
C PHE A 867 6.57 -23.34 18.24
N SER A 868 5.24 -23.34 18.32
CA SER A 868 4.53 -22.70 19.44
C SER A 868 4.95 -23.23 20.82
N GLU A 869 5.32 -24.50 20.91
CA GLU A 869 5.81 -25.13 22.14
C GLU A 869 7.17 -24.53 22.56
N ALA A 870 8.13 -24.50 21.65
CA ALA A 870 9.46 -23.88 21.90
C ALA A 870 9.34 -22.37 22.19
N PHE A 871 8.39 -21.69 21.53
CA PHE A 871 8.14 -20.28 21.83
C PHE A 871 7.67 -20.04 23.27
N GLN A 872 6.86 -20.94 23.85
CA GLN A 872 6.43 -20.80 25.25
C GLN A 872 7.62 -20.79 26.22
N GLU A 873 8.64 -21.57 25.93
CA GLU A 873 9.88 -21.62 26.71
C GLU A 873 10.66 -20.31 26.65
N PHE A 874 10.82 -19.75 25.43
CA PHE A 874 11.67 -18.60 25.19
C PHE A 874 10.94 -17.26 25.11
N ARG A 875 9.61 -17.23 25.28
CA ARG A 875 8.80 -16.00 25.12
C ARG A 875 9.25 -14.81 25.97
N HIS A 876 9.85 -15.10 27.14
CA HIS A 876 10.33 -14.07 28.05
C HIS A 876 11.63 -13.41 27.59
N LEU A 877 12.36 -14.01 26.63
CA LEU A 877 13.56 -13.49 26.00
C LEU A 877 13.25 -12.85 24.64
N LEU A 878 12.27 -13.37 23.93
CA LEU A 878 11.88 -12.91 22.59
C LEU A 878 10.91 -11.72 22.70
N VAL A 879 11.39 -10.67 23.36
CA VAL A 879 10.67 -9.41 23.56
C VAL A 879 11.25 -8.35 22.63
N LYS A 880 10.37 -7.54 22.03
CA LYS A 880 10.78 -6.45 21.16
C LYS A 880 11.81 -5.54 21.83
N ASP A 881 12.82 -5.15 21.09
CA ASP A 881 13.94 -4.29 21.52
C ASP A 881 14.95 -4.94 22.49
N GLU A 882 14.86 -6.25 22.71
CA GLU A 882 15.90 -7.00 23.43
C GLU A 882 16.87 -7.67 22.44
N ILE A 883 18.14 -7.78 22.82
CA ILE A 883 19.18 -8.41 21.99
C ILE A 883 19.36 -9.86 22.46
N VAL A 884 19.17 -10.78 21.53
CA VAL A 884 19.24 -12.21 21.78
C VAL A 884 20.31 -12.88 20.94
N VAL A 885 20.83 -13.99 21.45
CA VAL A 885 21.69 -14.95 20.73
C VAL A 885 20.83 -16.17 20.47
N VAL A 886 20.74 -16.56 19.21
CA VAL A 886 19.87 -17.65 18.75
C VAL A 886 20.73 -18.68 18.03
N SER A 887 20.49 -19.96 18.33
CA SER A 887 21.17 -21.07 17.63
C SER A 887 20.19 -22.06 17.06
N GLY A 888 20.53 -22.62 15.90
CA GLY A 888 19.73 -23.65 15.22
C GLY A 888 20.17 -23.90 13.77
N PRO A 889 19.51 -24.83 13.09
CA PRO A 889 19.79 -25.14 11.69
C PRO A 889 19.31 -24.00 10.77
N LEU A 890 20.23 -23.52 9.92
CA LEU A 890 19.97 -22.59 8.85
C LEU A 890 19.30 -23.34 7.68
N ARG A 891 18.22 -22.79 7.15
CA ARG A 891 17.46 -23.34 6.02
C ARG A 891 17.11 -22.27 5.01
N TYR A 892 17.15 -22.61 3.74
CA TYR A 892 16.55 -21.79 2.70
C TYR A 892 15.06 -22.11 2.59
N ASP A 893 14.21 -21.11 2.76
CA ASP A 893 12.76 -21.24 2.61
C ASP A 893 12.38 -20.89 1.16
N ASP A 894 12.00 -21.88 0.37
CA ASP A 894 11.64 -21.72 -1.03
C ASP A 894 10.38 -20.88 -1.25
N PHE A 895 9.48 -20.83 -0.26
CA PHE A 895 8.25 -20.06 -0.33
C PHE A 895 8.50 -18.57 -0.09
N ILE A 896 9.41 -18.26 0.84
CA ILE A 896 9.80 -16.87 1.17
C ILE A 896 10.95 -16.40 0.25
N GLY A 897 11.69 -17.34 -0.36
CA GLY A 897 12.88 -17.05 -1.17
C GLY A 897 14.05 -16.50 -0.36
N ALA A 898 14.17 -16.87 0.91
CA ALA A 898 15.16 -16.35 1.84
C ALA A 898 15.68 -17.42 2.82
N TRP A 899 16.88 -17.17 3.37
CA TRP A 899 17.40 -17.94 4.46
C TRP A 899 16.64 -17.68 5.76
N SER A 900 16.27 -18.74 6.47
CA SER A 900 15.60 -18.70 7.77
C SER A 900 16.27 -19.68 8.73
N LEU A 901 16.29 -19.37 10.03
CA LEU A 901 16.85 -20.22 11.06
C LEU A 901 15.74 -20.84 11.89
N ASN A 902 15.76 -22.17 12.02
CA ASN A 902 14.87 -22.87 12.94
C ASN A 902 15.50 -22.87 14.33
N VAL A 903 14.91 -22.13 15.25
CA VAL A 903 15.46 -21.93 16.60
C VAL A 903 15.43 -23.19 17.41
N LYS A 904 16.58 -23.55 18.00
CA LYS A 904 16.72 -24.58 19.01
C LYS A 904 16.95 -24.00 20.40
N ASN A 905 17.71 -22.91 20.48
CA ASN A 905 18.03 -22.28 21.77
C ASN A 905 18.03 -20.76 21.61
N VAL A 906 17.63 -20.07 22.66
CA VAL A 906 17.65 -18.60 22.77
C VAL A 906 18.26 -18.20 24.11
N LEU A 907 19.21 -17.30 24.05
CA LEU A 907 19.84 -16.71 25.25
C LEU A 907 19.85 -15.19 25.15
N HIS A 908 19.70 -14.51 26.28
CA HIS A 908 19.94 -13.08 26.30
C HIS A 908 21.43 -12.78 26.09
N ILE A 909 21.76 -11.75 25.29
CA ILE A 909 23.15 -11.39 24.96
C ILE A 909 24.04 -11.21 26.21
N ASP A 910 23.50 -10.55 27.25
CA ASP A 910 24.27 -10.32 28.48
C ASP A 910 24.63 -11.62 29.20
N ARG A 911 23.73 -12.63 29.17
CA ARG A 911 24.03 -13.97 29.74
C ARG A 911 25.16 -14.67 29.01
N VAL A 912 25.22 -14.53 27.67
CA VAL A 912 26.27 -15.12 26.84
C VAL A 912 27.61 -14.41 27.15
N ILE A 913 27.59 -13.09 27.22
CA ILE A 913 28.76 -12.27 27.57
C ILE A 913 29.29 -12.69 28.98
N GLU A 914 28.40 -12.72 29.98
CA GLU A 914 28.75 -13.08 31.38
C GLU A 914 29.38 -14.48 31.47
N SER A 915 28.85 -15.45 30.75
CA SER A 915 29.29 -16.83 30.80
C SER A 915 30.59 -17.10 30.05
N ARG A 916 30.84 -16.33 28.96
CA ARG A 916 31.95 -16.57 28.03
C ARG A 916 33.16 -15.66 28.24
N ALA A 917 33.02 -14.51 28.90
CA ALA A 917 34.10 -13.60 29.20
C ALA A 917 35.07 -14.25 30.18
N LYS A 918 36.34 -14.32 29.80
CA LYS A 918 37.44 -14.89 30.63
C LYS A 918 38.26 -13.81 31.27
N SER A 919 38.53 -12.70 30.61
CA SER A 919 39.29 -11.61 31.17
C SER A 919 38.73 -10.25 30.72
N MET A 920 38.71 -9.31 31.64
CA MET A 920 38.36 -7.91 31.42
C MET A 920 39.62 -7.06 31.49
N ILE A 921 39.92 -6.33 30.42
CA ILE A 921 41.06 -5.45 30.34
C ILE A 921 40.61 -4.01 30.45
N LEU A 922 41.12 -3.33 31.47
CA LEU A 922 40.83 -1.91 31.74
C LEU A 922 42.09 -1.09 31.37
N ARG A 923 41.96 -0.18 30.41
CA ARG A 923 43.06 0.70 29.99
C ARG A 923 42.99 2.00 30.75
N LEU A 924 44.08 2.37 31.37
CA LEU A 924 44.23 3.62 32.12
C LEU A 924 45.33 4.48 31.45
N ALA A 925 44.98 5.72 31.14
CA ALA A 925 45.90 6.73 30.67
C ALA A 925 46.39 7.61 31.85
N PRO A 926 47.58 8.23 31.81
CA PRO A 926 48.08 9.12 32.86
C PRO A 926 47.34 10.48 32.85
N ASN A 927 46.15 10.48 33.45
CA ASN A 927 45.41 11.74 33.67
C ASN A 927 45.70 12.13 35.12
N GLY A 928 46.31 13.24 35.45
CA GLY A 928 46.75 13.70 36.75
C GLY A 928 45.85 13.49 38.02
N GLN A 929 44.84 12.60 37.92
CA GLN A 929 43.89 12.20 38.96
C GLN A 929 44.03 10.71 39.34
N GLY A 930 45.23 10.10 39.22
CA GLY A 930 45.42 8.64 39.31
C GLY A 930 44.83 8.00 40.60
N GLU A 931 45.01 8.58 41.77
CA GLU A 931 44.56 8.03 43.07
C GLU A 931 43.03 8.08 43.17
N GLN A 932 42.34 9.17 42.77
CA GLN A 932 40.90 9.29 42.79
C GLN A 932 40.24 8.34 41.76
N LEU A 933 40.86 8.14 40.62
CA LEU A 933 40.33 7.21 39.61
C LEU A 933 40.43 5.76 40.09
N LEU A 934 41.55 5.39 40.72
CA LEU A 934 41.73 4.06 41.31
C LEU A 934 40.75 3.78 42.44
N MET A 935 40.44 4.76 43.31
CA MET A 935 39.39 4.61 44.34
C MET A 935 38.02 4.40 43.72
N LYS A 936 37.65 5.19 42.74
CA LYS A 936 36.36 5.02 42.01
C LYS A 936 36.29 3.67 41.31
N LEU A 937 37.38 3.22 40.68
CA LEU A 937 37.45 1.92 40.02
C LEU A 937 37.29 0.77 41.03
N HIS A 938 37.93 0.88 42.20
CA HIS A 938 37.76 -0.06 43.29
C HIS A 938 36.29 -0.16 43.72
N ASP A 939 35.63 0.99 43.96
CA ASP A 939 34.23 1.04 44.40
C ASP A 939 33.26 0.50 43.33
N VAL A 940 33.57 0.69 42.08
CA VAL A 940 32.78 0.14 40.95
C VAL A 940 32.94 -1.38 40.83
N LEU A 941 34.13 -1.93 41.02
CA LEU A 941 34.41 -3.36 40.91
C LEU A 941 33.93 -4.17 42.12
N LEU A 942 33.98 -3.57 43.31
CA LEU A 942 33.74 -4.25 44.59
C LEU A 942 32.40 -5.01 44.65
N PRO A 943 31.25 -4.46 44.24
CA PRO A 943 29.96 -5.14 44.30
C PRO A 943 29.83 -6.36 43.35
N TYR A 944 30.70 -6.47 42.35
CA TYR A 944 30.63 -7.49 41.29
C TYR A 944 31.70 -8.58 41.39
N ARG A 945 32.43 -8.62 42.53
CA ARG A 945 33.39 -9.68 42.88
C ARG A 945 32.68 -11.04 42.95
N GLU A 946 33.43 -12.12 42.91
CA GLU A 946 32.93 -13.49 42.91
C GLU A 946 32.41 -13.96 41.55
N GLY A 947 32.91 -13.37 40.47
CA GLY A 947 32.67 -13.82 39.10
C GLY A 947 33.79 -14.73 38.57
N ASN A 948 33.65 -15.11 37.32
CA ASN A 948 34.63 -15.96 36.60
C ASN A 948 35.50 -15.19 35.59
N CYS A 949 35.42 -13.87 35.55
CA CYS A 949 36.12 -13.00 34.62
C CYS A 949 37.27 -12.31 35.33
N GLU A 950 38.50 -12.66 35.04
CA GLU A 950 39.74 -12.06 35.59
C GLU A 950 39.84 -10.60 35.14
N VAL A 951 40.29 -9.71 36.03
CA VAL A 951 40.46 -8.30 35.70
C VAL A 951 41.93 -7.97 35.59
N ALA A 952 42.32 -7.38 34.46
CA ALA A 952 43.65 -6.87 34.18
C ALA A 952 43.60 -5.37 33.89
N VAL A 953 44.46 -4.61 34.51
CA VAL A 953 44.66 -3.19 34.24
C VAL A 953 45.86 -2.97 33.37
N GLN A 954 45.68 -2.31 32.22
CA GLN A 954 46.74 -1.86 31.32
C GLN A 954 46.99 -0.37 31.54
N TYR A 955 48.10 -0.04 32.04
CA TYR A 955 48.54 1.35 32.21
C TYR A 955 49.57 1.74 31.14
N PHE A 956 49.30 2.86 30.48
CA PHE A 956 50.17 3.44 29.44
C PHE A 956 50.63 4.81 29.93
N GLY A 957 51.87 4.90 30.45
CA GLY A 957 52.50 6.16 30.77
C GLY A 957 53.51 6.57 29.69
N ASP A 958 54.01 7.82 29.77
CA ASP A 958 54.92 8.41 28.76
C ASP A 958 56.23 7.62 28.63
N ALA A 959 56.67 6.90 29.69
CA ALA A 959 57.94 6.18 29.75
C ALA A 959 57.78 4.66 29.79
N ALA A 960 56.61 4.13 30.11
CA ALA A 960 56.40 2.69 30.28
C ALA A 960 54.96 2.27 30.13
N ALA A 961 54.71 1.07 29.60
CA ALA A 961 53.42 0.39 29.62
C ALA A 961 53.51 -0.78 30.63
N ALA A 962 52.53 -0.95 31.47
CA ALA A 962 52.43 -2.04 32.42
C ALA A 962 51.06 -2.74 32.34
N ARG A 963 51.05 -4.06 32.48
CA ARG A 963 49.84 -4.85 32.66
C ARG A 963 49.87 -5.43 34.08
N LEU A 964 48.83 -5.13 34.83
CA LEU A 964 48.62 -5.58 36.22
C LEU A 964 47.43 -6.54 36.25
N GLU A 965 47.63 -7.75 36.67
CA GLU A 965 46.54 -8.70 36.93
C GLU A 965 46.10 -8.60 38.38
N LEU A 966 44.79 -8.36 38.63
CA LEU A 966 44.33 -8.06 39.98
C LEU A 966 44.15 -9.29 40.87
N GLY A 967 44.44 -10.49 40.35
CA GLY A 967 44.33 -11.75 41.08
C GLY A 967 42.91 -12.30 41.17
N ALA A 968 42.75 -13.56 41.62
CA ALA A 968 41.51 -14.29 41.58
C ALA A 968 40.43 -13.67 42.51
N GLU A 969 40.78 -12.99 43.56
CA GLU A 969 39.86 -12.29 44.49
C GLU A 969 39.15 -11.07 43.85
N TRP A 970 39.68 -10.59 42.74
CA TRP A 970 39.13 -9.52 41.93
C TRP A 970 38.49 -10.01 40.66
N SER A 971 38.28 -11.32 40.51
CA SER A 971 37.50 -11.86 39.42
C SER A 971 36.04 -11.38 39.52
N VAL A 972 35.52 -10.77 38.45
CA VAL A 972 34.22 -10.12 38.46
C VAL A 972 33.20 -10.88 37.61
N ARG A 973 31.93 -10.65 37.88
CA ARG A 973 30.84 -10.98 37.01
C ARG A 973 30.63 -9.80 36.05
N PRO A 974 30.96 -9.93 34.75
CA PRO A 974 30.88 -8.83 33.78
C PRO A 974 29.42 -8.54 33.36
N SER A 975 28.59 -8.26 34.37
CA SER A 975 27.19 -7.90 34.16
C SER A 975 27.11 -6.61 33.36
N ARG A 976 25.95 -6.41 32.76
CA ARG A 976 25.66 -5.20 31.96
C ARG A 976 25.90 -3.95 32.83
N GLU A 977 25.36 -3.95 34.05
CA GLU A 977 25.50 -2.83 34.97
C GLU A 977 26.97 -2.49 35.29
N LEU A 978 27.81 -3.50 35.49
CA LEU A 978 29.26 -3.28 35.70
C LEU A 978 29.89 -2.68 34.43
N ARG A 979 29.57 -3.21 33.24
CA ARG A 979 30.13 -2.70 32.01
C ARG A 979 29.73 -1.25 31.75
N ASP A 980 28.46 -0.90 31.99
CA ASP A 980 27.95 0.46 31.82
C ASP A 980 28.66 1.44 32.78
N LYS A 981 28.83 1.08 34.07
CA LYS A 981 29.56 1.89 35.02
C LYS A 981 31.04 2.07 34.66
N LEU A 982 31.69 1.01 34.13
CA LEU A 982 33.07 1.09 33.69
C LEU A 982 33.23 1.91 32.42
N HIS A 983 32.27 1.84 31.48
CA HIS A 983 32.24 2.68 30.29
C HIS A 983 32.03 4.15 30.65
N GLU A 984 31.19 4.44 31.62
CA GLU A 984 30.99 5.81 32.17
C GLU A 984 32.26 6.35 32.82
N LEU A 985 32.96 5.50 33.59
CA LEU A 985 34.15 5.90 34.33
C LEU A 985 35.40 6.05 33.43
N LEU A 986 35.59 5.11 32.47
CA LEU A 986 36.85 4.99 31.72
C LEU A 986 36.69 5.34 30.23
N GLY A 987 35.48 5.41 29.72
CA GLY A 987 35.17 5.46 28.32
C GLY A 987 35.10 4.05 27.68
N SER A 988 34.20 3.86 26.70
CA SER A 988 33.94 2.55 26.08
C SER A 988 35.15 1.93 25.39
N SER A 989 36.06 2.72 24.83
CA SER A 989 37.29 2.25 24.18
C SER A 989 38.31 1.67 25.14
N ASN A 990 38.18 1.96 26.44
CA ASN A 990 39.14 1.58 27.47
C ASN A 990 38.72 0.34 28.26
N VAL A 991 37.56 -0.22 28.01
CA VAL A 991 37.06 -1.46 28.62
C VAL A 991 36.95 -2.52 27.54
N ARG A 992 37.72 -3.62 27.65
CA ARG A 992 37.72 -4.70 26.67
C ARG A 992 37.56 -6.05 27.36
N LEU A 993 36.60 -6.86 26.86
CA LEU A 993 36.43 -8.25 27.25
C LEU A 993 37.21 -9.18 26.31
N LEU A 994 37.82 -10.19 26.87
CA LEU A 994 38.42 -11.31 26.15
C LEU A 994 37.64 -12.57 26.42
N TYR A 995 37.38 -13.34 25.38
CA TYR A 995 36.52 -14.52 25.42
C TYR A 995 37.36 -15.80 25.24
N ALA A 996 36.85 -16.92 25.77
CA ALA A 996 37.46 -18.21 25.52
C ALA A 996 37.30 -18.65 24.05
N PRO A 997 38.31 -19.19 23.40
CA PRO A 997 38.11 -19.82 22.10
C PRO A 997 37.28 -21.12 22.24
N GLY A 998 36.15 -21.24 21.58
CA GLY A 998 35.34 -22.46 21.57
C GLY A 998 33.89 -22.29 21.22
N ARG A 999 33.34 -23.17 20.36
CA ARG A 999 32.07 -23.12 19.67
C ARG A 999 30.87 -23.74 20.42
N GLU A 1000 30.96 -24.16 21.68
CA GLU A 1000 29.83 -24.78 22.38
C GLU A 1000 29.02 -23.73 23.16
N ILE A 1001 27.79 -23.50 22.73
CA ILE A 1001 26.75 -22.83 23.53
C ILE A 1001 26.06 -23.95 24.33
N MET A 1002 26.35 -24.03 25.64
CA MET A 1002 25.55 -24.90 26.51
C MET A 1002 24.16 -24.35 26.72
#